data_13e2301efdc7cdba53f617d910c1c431
#
_entry.id   13e2301efdc7cdba53f617d910c1c431
#
_cell.length_a   1.000
_cell.length_b   1.000
_cell.length_c   1.000
_cell.angle_alpha   90.00
_cell.angle_beta   90.00
_cell.angle_gamma   90.00
#
_symmetry.space_group_name_H-M   'P 1'
#
loop_
_entity.id
_entity.type
_entity.pdbx_description
1 polymer ?
#
loop_
_entity_poly.entity_id
_entity_poly.type
_entity_poly.pdbx_seq_one_letter_code
_entity_poly.pdbx_strand_id
1 'polypeptide(L)'
;MATSLCEPPPRLAARRPSAPPLSPRSKSLLLPRGARGGDLRPPAVSPLFLGRTALRRLKFEARASGSSSGGGRRQVRAMASLGGLLGGIFKGSDTGESTRQQCAGTVSVINRLEAEMSALSDSGLRDRTSVLRQRAQQGESLDSLLPEAFAVVREASKRVLGLRPFDVQLIGGMVLHKGEIAEMRTGEGKTLVAILPAYLNALSGKGVHVVTVNDYLARRDCEWVGQVPRFLGLKSIEELVLRGFNYCVIDEVDSILIDEARTPLIISGSAEKPSDRYYKAAKIAAALERDIHYTVDEKQKTVLLTEQGYEDAEEILEVKDLYDPREQWALYVLNAIKAKELFLRDVNYIIRGKEVLIVDEFTGRVMQGRRWSDGLHQAVEAKEGMPIQNETITLASISYQNFFLQFPKLCGMTGTAATESAEFESIYKLKVTIVPTNKPMIRKDESDVVFRATTGKWQAVVVEISRMHKTGCPVLVGTTSVEQSDSLSEQLQEVGIPHEVLNAKPENVEREAEIVAQSGRFGAVTIATNMAGRGTDIILGGNAEFMARLKLREMLMPRVVKPVEGVFVSVKKAPPKKTWKVNEDIFPCKLSSGNTQLAEEAVQLAMKTWGQRSLIELEAEERLSYACEKGPAQDEVIVKLRSAFLEIAKEFKVFTEEERNKVVQAGGLHVVGTERHESRRIDNQLRGRSGRQGDPGSSRFFLSLEDNIFRIFGGDRIQGLMRAFRVEDLPIESKMLTKALDEAQRKVENYFFDIRKQLFEYDEVLNSQRDRVYAERRRALESDDLQSLIIEYAELTMDDILEANVGPDAPAESWDLEKLIAKLQQYCYLLNGLTPDLLRSKGSSYEELQGYLRLRGREAYMQKREIVEKQAPGLMTEAEKFLILSNIDRLWKEHLQALKFVQQAVGLRGYAQRDPLIEYKLEGYNLFLDMMAQIRRNVIYSIYQFQPVLVKKDEDRNGTPGKPTTNGRSSGKPDPVSVESSSPAASPQASA
;
A
#
# COMPACT_ATOMS: atom_id res chain seq x y z
N MET A 1 -33.09 16.23 -7.44
CA MET A 1 -34.01 16.75 -6.42
C MET A 1 -33.20 17.43 -5.35
N ALA A 2 -33.27 18.72 -5.25
CA ALA A 2 -32.50 19.49 -4.29
C ALA A 2 -33.29 19.54 -2.98
N THR A 3 -32.81 18.83 -1.98
CA THR A 3 -33.27 18.96 -0.61
C THR A 3 -32.48 20.07 0.07
N SER A 4 -33.12 21.23 0.21
CA SER A 4 -32.69 22.28 1.12
C SER A 4 -32.83 21.75 2.54
N LEU A 5 -31.74 21.40 3.19
CA LEU A 5 -31.68 21.01 4.59
C LEU A 5 -31.33 22.22 5.44
N CYS A 6 -32.15 22.41 6.44
CA CYS A 6 -32.18 23.47 7.42
C CYS A 6 -30.83 23.83 8.04
N GLU A 7 -30.60 25.13 8.18
CA GLU A 7 -29.59 25.71 9.07
C GLU A 7 -29.87 25.32 10.53
N PRO A 8 -28.83 25.10 11.34
CA PRO A 8 -29.00 24.84 12.79
C PRO A 8 -29.46 26.11 13.53
N PRO A 9 -30.25 25.98 14.58
CA PRO A 9 -30.76 27.13 15.32
C PRO A 9 -29.63 27.86 16.08
N PRO A 10 -29.81 29.19 16.32
CA PRO A 10 -28.74 30.03 16.89
C PRO A 10 -28.46 29.67 18.35
N ARG A 11 -27.19 29.64 18.71
CA ARG A 11 -26.68 29.40 20.07
C ARG A 11 -27.19 30.50 21.03
N LEU A 12 -27.99 30.12 21.98
CA LEU A 12 -28.30 30.94 23.17
C LEU A 12 -27.06 31.03 24.08
N ALA A 13 -26.60 32.26 24.28
CA ALA A 13 -25.51 32.58 25.20
C ALA A 13 -25.96 32.36 26.66
N ALA A 14 -25.42 31.33 27.30
CA ALA A 14 -25.57 31.13 28.74
C ALA A 14 -24.51 31.95 29.52
N ARG A 15 -24.97 32.89 30.28
CA ARG A 15 -24.19 33.68 31.26
C ARG A 15 -23.66 32.75 32.36
N ARG A 16 -22.33 32.81 32.59
CA ARG A 16 -21.69 32.21 33.77
C ARG A 16 -21.89 33.10 34.98
N PRO A 17 -22.17 32.54 36.18
CA PRO A 17 -22.00 33.27 37.42
C PRO A 17 -20.54 33.17 37.90
N SER A 18 -20.06 34.30 38.43
CA SER A 18 -18.76 34.56 38.98
C SER A 18 -18.56 33.86 40.30
N ALA A 19 -17.42 33.22 40.51
CA ALA A 19 -16.93 32.76 41.83
C ALA A 19 -15.88 33.74 42.38
N PRO A 20 -15.82 33.93 43.72
CA PRO A 20 -14.89 34.87 44.37
C PRO A 20 -13.49 34.24 44.60
N PRO A 21 -12.48 35.09 44.87
CA PRO A 21 -11.08 34.68 44.96
C PRO A 21 -10.68 34.21 46.36
N LEU A 22 -9.80 33.18 46.40
CA LEU A 22 -9.08 32.81 47.63
C LEU A 22 -7.58 32.99 47.41
N SER A 23 -6.99 33.80 48.30
CA SER A 23 -5.57 34.11 48.40
C SER A 23 -4.77 33.05 49.18
N PRO A 24 -3.42 33.08 49.09
CA PRO A 24 -2.55 31.98 49.48
C PRO A 24 -2.02 32.04 50.90
N ARG A 25 -1.72 30.89 51.51
CA ARG A 25 -0.74 30.84 52.64
C ARG A 25 0.03 29.51 52.66
N SER A 26 1.32 29.67 52.52
CA SER A 26 2.41 28.78 52.85
C SER A 26 2.33 28.17 54.26
N LYS A 27 2.80 26.95 54.47
CA LYS A 27 3.80 26.58 55.47
C LYS A 27 4.26 25.11 55.32
N SER A 28 5.55 24.98 55.31
CA SER A 28 6.40 23.82 55.55
C SER A 28 6.13 23.14 56.90
N LEU A 29 6.34 21.79 56.96
CA LEU A 29 6.97 21.12 58.11
C LEU A 29 7.20 19.61 57.87
N LEU A 30 8.47 19.23 57.72
CA LEU A 30 9.22 18.19 58.45
C LEU A 30 8.60 16.80 58.69
N LEU A 31 9.36 15.82 58.22
CA LEU A 31 9.34 14.40 58.56
C LEU A 31 9.58 14.11 60.05
N PRO A 32 9.18 12.96 60.55
CA PRO A 32 10.19 12.02 61.03
C PRO A 32 9.96 10.56 60.65
N ARG A 33 11.13 9.84 60.68
CA ARG A 33 11.31 8.41 60.49
C ARG A 33 10.72 7.57 61.61
N GLY A 34 10.29 6.36 61.28
CA GLY A 34 10.46 5.25 62.21
C GLY A 34 9.39 4.15 62.17
N ALA A 35 9.81 2.94 61.82
CA ALA A 35 9.51 1.63 62.39
C ALA A 35 8.35 0.75 61.83
N ARG A 36 8.77 -0.32 61.19
CA ARG A 36 8.36 -1.76 61.36
C ARG A 36 6.90 -2.19 61.21
N GLY A 37 6.69 -3.02 60.16
CA GLY A 37 6.15 -4.35 60.29
C GLY A 37 4.62 -4.48 60.37
N GLY A 38 4.04 -5.16 59.39
CA GLY A 38 2.70 -5.68 59.46
C GLY A 38 2.11 -6.06 58.09
N ASP A 39 2.09 -7.36 57.84
CA ASP A 39 1.37 -7.98 56.75
C ASP A 39 -0.10 -7.56 56.73
N LEU A 40 -0.58 -7.04 55.59
CA LEU A 40 -2.00 -7.02 55.27
C LEU A 40 -2.20 -7.28 53.80
N ARG A 41 -2.69 -8.45 53.48
CA ARG A 41 -3.22 -8.83 52.16
C ARG A 41 -4.44 -7.99 51.82
N PRO A 42 -4.59 -7.50 50.55
CA PRO A 42 -5.85 -6.91 50.13
C PRO A 42 -6.85 -8.03 49.77
N PRO A 43 -8.16 -7.78 49.95
CA PRO A 43 -9.21 -8.75 49.72
C PRO A 43 -9.44 -8.99 48.22
N ALA A 44 -9.81 -10.21 47.91
CA ALA A 44 -10.17 -10.68 46.61
C ALA A 44 -11.47 -10.00 46.11
N VAL A 45 -11.39 -9.35 44.95
CA VAL A 45 -12.57 -8.91 44.22
C VAL A 45 -12.98 -10.03 43.26
N SER A 46 -14.18 -10.52 43.45
CA SER A 46 -14.81 -11.56 42.61
C SER A 46 -15.15 -10.99 41.21
N PRO A 47 -14.97 -11.79 40.15
CA PRO A 47 -15.47 -11.41 38.83
C PRO A 47 -16.89 -11.97 38.63
N LEU A 48 -17.85 -11.09 38.54
CA LEU A 48 -19.19 -11.42 38.06
C LEU A 48 -19.57 -10.50 36.92
N PHE A 49 -20.11 -11.15 35.88
CA PHE A 49 -20.70 -10.65 34.65
C PHE A 49 -19.85 -10.74 33.38
N LEU A 50 -19.86 -11.93 32.78
CA LEU A 50 -19.75 -12.13 31.36
C LEU A 50 -20.96 -12.96 30.88
N GLY A 51 -21.78 -12.31 30.05
CA GLY A 51 -22.91 -12.94 29.37
C GLY A 51 -22.44 -14.05 28.44
N ARG A 52 -23.15 -15.17 28.55
CA ARG A 52 -22.95 -16.42 27.78
C ARG A 52 -23.34 -16.20 26.32
N THR A 53 -22.37 -16.33 25.40
CA THR A 53 -22.64 -16.82 24.06
C THR A 53 -21.72 -18.00 23.77
N ALA A 54 -22.35 -19.08 23.30
CA ALA A 54 -21.80 -20.43 23.23
C ALA A 54 -20.72 -20.56 22.13
N LEU A 55 -19.48 -20.84 22.52
CA LEU A 55 -18.48 -21.43 21.64
C LEU A 55 -18.37 -22.93 21.92
N ARG A 56 -18.86 -23.74 20.96
CA ARG A 56 -18.62 -25.18 20.92
C ARG A 56 -17.11 -25.43 20.72
N ARG A 57 -16.45 -25.86 21.78
CA ARG A 57 -15.12 -26.48 21.71
C ARG A 57 -15.30 -27.96 21.31
N LEU A 58 -14.73 -28.32 20.17
CA LEU A 58 -14.41 -29.70 19.82
C LEU A 58 -13.22 -30.15 20.69
N LYS A 59 -13.46 -31.13 21.55
CA LYS A 59 -12.43 -31.88 22.28
C LYS A 59 -11.84 -32.93 21.34
N PHE A 60 -10.56 -32.89 21.13
CA PHE A 60 -9.77 -34.04 20.66
C PHE A 60 -9.26 -34.79 21.90
N GLU A 61 -9.75 -35.99 22.12
CA GLU A 61 -9.16 -36.90 23.08
C GLU A 61 -7.97 -37.64 22.45
N ALA A 62 -6.79 -37.41 22.97
CA ALA A 62 -5.63 -38.26 22.75
C ALA A 62 -5.54 -39.25 23.92
N ARG A 63 -5.77 -40.55 23.64
CA ARG A 63 -5.43 -41.64 24.54
C ARG A 63 -3.92 -41.79 24.64
N ALA A 64 -3.35 -41.59 25.81
CA ALA A 64 -2.02 -42.07 26.18
C ALA A 64 -2.16 -43.01 27.37
N SER A 65 -1.75 -44.24 27.16
CA SER A 65 -1.57 -45.28 28.17
C SER A 65 -0.33 -45.02 29.02
N GLY A 66 -0.43 -45.32 30.31
CA GLY A 66 0.44 -44.90 31.37
C GLY A 66 1.80 -45.59 31.50
N SER A 67 2.61 -45.00 32.35
CA SER A 67 3.13 -45.60 33.61
C SER A 67 4.15 -44.66 34.27
N SER A 68 3.87 -44.36 35.50
CA SER A 68 4.70 -44.19 36.73
C SER A 68 6.06 -43.47 36.68
N SER A 69 6.13 -42.62 37.65
CA SER A 69 7.23 -42.29 38.63
C SER A 69 8.07 -41.03 38.42
N GLY A 70 7.88 -40.10 39.35
CA GLY A 70 8.91 -39.55 40.22
C GLY A 70 9.91 -38.52 39.69
N GLY A 71 9.77 -37.29 40.16
CA GLY A 71 10.92 -36.45 40.47
C GLY A 71 11.35 -35.39 39.41
N GLY A 72 11.32 -34.14 39.77
CA GLY A 72 12.26 -33.17 39.18
C GLY A 72 11.74 -31.87 38.54
N ARG A 73 11.26 -31.00 39.38
CA ARG A 73 10.96 -29.56 39.02
C ARG A 73 12.26 -28.72 38.87
N ARG A 74 13.17 -29.06 37.98
CA ARG A 74 14.39 -28.20 37.76
C ARG A 74 15.01 -28.26 36.35
N GLN A 75 14.40 -28.84 35.36
CA GLN A 75 15.02 -29.01 34.02
C GLN A 75 14.39 -28.27 32.85
N VAL A 76 13.34 -27.49 33.02
CA VAL A 76 12.67 -26.84 31.88
C VAL A 76 13.34 -25.52 31.43
N ARG A 77 14.25 -24.96 32.24
CA ARG A 77 14.92 -23.68 31.86
C ARG A 77 16.28 -23.89 31.13
N ALA A 78 16.84 -25.09 31.12
CA ALA A 78 18.12 -25.35 30.47
C ALA A 78 18.01 -25.84 29.02
N MET A 79 16.84 -26.34 28.59
CA MET A 79 16.65 -26.85 27.21
C MET A 79 16.40 -25.74 26.18
N ALA A 80 15.87 -24.60 26.59
CA ALA A 80 15.67 -23.46 25.68
C ALA A 80 17.01 -22.78 25.29
N SER A 81 18.07 -22.90 26.09
CA SER A 81 19.38 -22.32 25.77
C SER A 81 20.28 -23.28 24.97
N LEU A 82 20.07 -24.59 25.04
CA LEU A 82 20.83 -25.56 24.25
C LEU A 82 20.32 -25.67 22.81
N GLY A 83 19.03 -25.48 22.57
CA GLY A 83 18.46 -25.41 21.21
C GLY A 83 19.00 -24.23 20.41
N GLY A 84 19.27 -23.08 21.07
CA GLY A 84 19.87 -21.90 20.45
C GLY A 84 21.37 -22.07 20.14
N LEU A 85 22.11 -22.87 20.92
CA LEU A 85 23.53 -23.11 20.67
C LEU A 85 23.79 -24.20 19.62
N LEU A 86 22.93 -25.22 19.54
CA LEU A 86 23.04 -26.30 18.54
C LEU A 86 22.45 -25.87 17.18
N GLY A 87 21.50 -24.96 17.16
CA GLY A 87 20.97 -24.37 15.91
C GLY A 87 21.99 -23.50 15.17
N GLY A 88 23.07 -23.07 15.83
CA GLY A 88 24.17 -22.31 15.22
C GLY A 88 25.24 -23.14 14.52
N ILE A 89 25.34 -24.44 14.82
CA ILE A 89 26.41 -25.32 14.30
C ILE A 89 25.96 -26.05 13.00
N PHE A 90 24.65 -26.13 12.72
CA PHE A 90 24.10 -26.77 11.52
C PHE A 90 23.39 -25.77 10.55
N LYS A 91 23.83 -24.53 10.47
CA LYS A 91 23.50 -23.69 9.33
C LYS A 91 24.44 -23.97 8.15
N GLY A 92 24.40 -25.21 7.64
CA GLY A 92 24.59 -25.40 6.21
C GLY A 92 23.49 -24.59 5.52
N SER A 93 23.82 -23.71 4.55
CA SER A 93 22.83 -22.97 3.76
C SER A 93 21.82 -23.98 3.23
N ASP A 94 20.56 -23.89 3.67
CA ASP A 94 19.48 -24.71 3.11
C ASP A 94 19.40 -24.36 1.62
N THR A 95 19.75 -25.31 0.77
CA THR A 95 19.76 -25.16 -0.68
C THR A 95 18.40 -25.47 -1.30
N GLY A 96 17.37 -25.72 -0.49
CA GLY A 96 16.05 -26.15 -0.92
C GLY A 96 15.98 -27.62 -1.35
N GLU A 97 17.03 -28.41 -1.07
CA GLU A 97 17.05 -29.84 -1.44
C GLU A 97 16.01 -30.66 -0.66
N SER A 98 15.75 -30.30 0.60
CA SER A 98 14.66 -30.88 1.39
C SER A 98 13.30 -30.67 0.75
N THR A 99 13.04 -29.46 0.22
CA THR A 99 11.81 -29.11 -0.51
C THR A 99 11.69 -29.92 -1.81
N ARG A 100 12.81 -30.07 -2.54
CA ARG A 100 12.84 -30.90 -3.75
C ARG A 100 12.44 -32.34 -3.46
N GLN A 101 12.99 -32.94 -2.42
CA GLN A 101 12.69 -34.33 -2.03
C GLN A 101 11.22 -34.51 -1.62
N GLN A 102 10.65 -33.56 -0.87
CA GLN A 102 9.24 -33.60 -0.46
C GLN A 102 8.28 -33.54 -1.67
N CYS A 103 8.62 -32.76 -2.69
CA CYS A 103 7.76 -32.55 -3.86
C CYS A 103 8.06 -33.56 -5.02
N ALA A 104 9.10 -34.36 -4.92
CA ALA A 104 9.56 -35.22 -6.02
C ALA A 104 8.49 -36.19 -6.55
N GLY A 105 7.68 -36.76 -5.66
CA GLY A 105 6.57 -37.65 -6.02
C GLY A 105 5.54 -36.95 -6.92
N THR A 106 5.10 -35.77 -6.54
CA THR A 106 4.09 -34.99 -7.29
C THR A 106 4.67 -34.49 -8.62
N VAL A 107 5.92 -34.02 -8.65
CA VAL A 107 6.60 -33.62 -9.88
C VAL A 107 6.69 -34.81 -10.86
N SER A 108 6.99 -36.02 -10.38
CA SER A 108 7.05 -37.23 -11.21
C SER A 108 5.69 -37.59 -11.80
N VAL A 109 4.59 -37.34 -11.09
CA VAL A 109 3.22 -37.53 -11.63
C VAL A 109 2.95 -36.52 -12.73
N ILE A 110 3.26 -35.22 -12.52
CA ILE A 110 3.09 -34.16 -13.51
C ILE A 110 3.88 -34.46 -14.77
N ASN A 111 5.14 -34.90 -14.63
CA ASN A 111 5.99 -35.27 -15.76
C ASN A 111 5.44 -36.48 -16.58
N ARG A 112 4.77 -37.43 -15.96
CA ARG A 112 4.08 -38.53 -16.66
C ARG A 112 2.87 -38.06 -17.45
N LEU A 113 2.12 -37.09 -16.93
CA LEU A 113 0.95 -36.53 -17.61
C LEU A 113 1.32 -35.63 -18.80
N GLU A 114 2.57 -35.18 -18.91
CA GLU A 114 3.01 -34.25 -19.97
C GLU A 114 2.79 -34.82 -21.39
N ALA A 115 3.02 -36.11 -21.59
CA ALA A 115 2.80 -36.77 -22.88
C ALA A 115 1.31 -36.79 -23.28
N GLU A 116 0.42 -37.04 -22.33
CA GLU A 116 -1.03 -37.01 -22.51
C GLU A 116 -1.49 -35.57 -22.87
N MET A 117 -1.04 -34.55 -22.11
CA MET A 117 -1.42 -33.16 -22.36
C MET A 117 -0.91 -32.65 -23.70
N SER A 118 0.28 -33.00 -24.10
CA SER A 118 0.85 -32.58 -25.39
C SER A 118 0.14 -33.22 -26.62
N ALA A 119 -0.51 -34.34 -26.44
CA ALA A 119 -1.30 -34.99 -27.48
C ALA A 119 -2.68 -34.35 -27.68
N LEU A 120 -3.17 -33.57 -26.74
CA LEU A 120 -4.45 -32.87 -26.83
C LEU A 120 -4.39 -31.69 -27.80
N SER A 121 -5.51 -31.43 -28.49
CA SER A 121 -5.71 -30.20 -29.27
C SER A 121 -5.91 -29.01 -28.33
N ASP A 122 -5.87 -27.80 -28.88
CA ASP A 122 -6.16 -26.56 -28.08
C ASP A 122 -7.58 -26.55 -27.50
N SER A 123 -8.56 -27.06 -28.25
CA SER A 123 -9.90 -27.30 -27.73
C SER A 123 -9.91 -28.35 -26.61
N GLY A 124 -9.16 -29.45 -26.79
CA GLY A 124 -9.05 -30.50 -25.76
C GLY A 124 -8.46 -30.00 -24.44
N LEU A 125 -7.51 -29.08 -24.45
CA LEU A 125 -6.99 -28.45 -23.24
C LEU A 125 -8.04 -27.56 -22.53
N ARG A 126 -8.89 -26.86 -23.30
CA ARG A 126 -10.03 -26.07 -22.76
C ARG A 126 -11.10 -26.97 -22.18
N ASP A 127 -11.41 -28.08 -22.87
CA ASP A 127 -12.39 -29.07 -22.38
C ASP A 127 -11.88 -29.69 -21.07
N ARG A 128 -10.57 -29.98 -20.98
CA ARG A 128 -9.95 -30.46 -19.72
C ARG A 128 -10.10 -29.46 -18.59
N THR A 129 -9.93 -28.16 -18.88
CA THR A 129 -10.16 -27.08 -17.89
C THR A 129 -11.62 -27.07 -17.41
N SER A 130 -12.58 -27.28 -18.31
CA SER A 130 -14.01 -27.33 -17.97
C SER A 130 -14.33 -28.53 -17.05
N VAL A 131 -13.72 -29.69 -17.31
CA VAL A 131 -13.85 -30.90 -16.46
C VAL A 131 -13.24 -30.65 -15.08
N LEU A 132 -12.03 -30.09 -15.01
CA LEU A 132 -11.36 -29.78 -13.73
C LEU A 132 -12.17 -28.76 -12.91
N ARG A 133 -12.75 -27.74 -13.57
CA ARG A 133 -13.64 -26.78 -12.92
C ARG A 133 -14.89 -27.47 -12.33
N GLN A 134 -15.52 -28.34 -13.10
CA GLN A 134 -16.69 -29.08 -12.62
C GLN A 134 -16.36 -29.94 -11.41
N ARG A 135 -15.24 -30.68 -11.42
CA ARG A 135 -14.78 -31.51 -10.29
C ARG A 135 -14.51 -30.66 -9.05
N ALA A 136 -13.81 -29.51 -9.22
CA ALA A 136 -13.55 -28.56 -8.11
C ALA A 136 -14.84 -27.99 -7.50
N GLN A 137 -15.83 -27.64 -8.33
CA GLN A 137 -17.12 -27.13 -7.89
C GLN A 137 -18.01 -28.20 -7.23
N GLN A 138 -17.82 -29.48 -7.59
CA GLN A 138 -18.46 -30.63 -6.91
C GLN A 138 -17.83 -30.97 -5.57
N GLY A 139 -16.77 -30.29 -5.15
CA GLY A 139 -16.17 -30.42 -3.83
C GLY A 139 -14.91 -31.30 -3.78
N GLU A 140 -14.37 -31.71 -4.94
CA GLU A 140 -13.08 -32.42 -4.96
C GLU A 140 -11.96 -31.47 -4.48
N SER A 141 -11.02 -31.99 -3.68
CA SER A 141 -9.96 -31.16 -3.12
C SER A 141 -9.02 -30.64 -4.21
N LEU A 142 -8.59 -29.37 -4.09
CA LEU A 142 -7.64 -28.78 -5.04
C LEU A 142 -6.27 -29.49 -5.01
N ASP A 143 -5.90 -30.13 -3.88
CA ASP A 143 -4.67 -30.90 -3.77
C ASP A 143 -4.72 -32.18 -4.65
N SER A 144 -5.88 -32.82 -4.81
CA SER A 144 -6.04 -33.98 -5.70
C SER A 144 -5.99 -33.57 -7.18
N LEU A 145 -6.51 -32.38 -7.50
CA LEU A 145 -6.51 -31.82 -8.86
C LEU A 145 -5.15 -31.22 -9.29
N LEU A 146 -4.27 -30.92 -8.32
CA LEU A 146 -3.02 -30.18 -8.56
C LEU A 146 -2.14 -30.81 -9.64
N PRO A 147 -1.87 -32.13 -9.67
CA PRO A 147 -0.96 -32.69 -10.69
C PRO A 147 -1.50 -32.52 -12.11
N GLU A 148 -2.78 -32.75 -12.30
CA GLU A 148 -3.44 -32.62 -13.61
C GLU A 148 -3.53 -31.13 -14.03
N ALA A 149 -3.94 -30.24 -13.12
CA ALA A 149 -4.01 -28.81 -13.37
C ALA A 149 -2.65 -28.22 -13.75
N PHE A 150 -1.57 -28.60 -13.05
CA PHE A 150 -0.22 -28.12 -13.36
C PHE A 150 0.29 -28.66 -14.68
N ALA A 151 -0.06 -29.90 -15.06
CA ALA A 151 0.28 -30.45 -16.39
C ALA A 151 -0.42 -29.68 -17.51
N VAL A 152 -1.70 -29.34 -17.36
CA VAL A 152 -2.46 -28.51 -18.32
C VAL A 152 -1.83 -27.13 -18.49
N VAL A 153 -1.52 -26.43 -17.38
CA VAL A 153 -0.89 -25.10 -17.43
C VAL A 153 0.50 -25.17 -18.04
N ARG A 154 1.29 -26.22 -17.75
CA ARG A 154 2.63 -26.42 -18.31
C ARG A 154 2.61 -26.54 -19.83
N GLU A 155 1.71 -27.34 -20.38
CA GLU A 155 1.54 -27.48 -21.83
C GLU A 155 0.97 -26.19 -22.46
N ALA A 156 -0.04 -25.57 -21.85
CA ALA A 156 -0.58 -24.30 -22.32
C ALA A 156 0.49 -23.21 -22.37
N SER A 157 1.31 -23.09 -21.32
CA SER A 157 2.43 -22.13 -21.25
C SER A 157 3.45 -22.39 -22.37
N LYS A 158 3.78 -23.65 -22.66
CA LYS A 158 4.66 -24.04 -23.74
C LYS A 158 4.11 -23.62 -25.11
N ARG A 159 2.79 -23.79 -25.34
CA ARG A 159 2.14 -23.40 -26.61
C ARG A 159 2.02 -21.90 -26.78
N VAL A 160 1.57 -21.21 -25.74
CA VAL A 160 1.22 -19.77 -25.80
C VAL A 160 2.43 -18.87 -25.63
N LEU A 161 3.29 -19.15 -24.62
CA LEU A 161 4.47 -18.32 -24.34
C LEU A 161 5.76 -18.88 -24.97
N GLY A 162 5.77 -20.12 -25.42
CA GLY A 162 6.98 -20.83 -25.81
C GLY A 162 7.85 -21.23 -24.61
N LEU A 163 7.33 -21.14 -23.40
CA LEU A 163 8.06 -21.38 -22.15
C LEU A 163 7.46 -22.61 -21.44
N ARG A 164 8.26 -23.67 -21.33
CA ARG A 164 7.89 -24.86 -20.54
C ARG A 164 8.35 -24.65 -19.09
N PRO A 165 7.46 -24.55 -18.10
CA PRO A 165 7.86 -24.46 -16.69
C PRO A 165 8.80 -25.60 -16.27
N PHE A 166 9.90 -25.25 -15.60
CA PHE A 166 10.87 -26.22 -15.05
C PHE A 166 10.30 -26.95 -13.83
N ASP A 167 10.88 -28.08 -13.48
CA ASP A 167 10.44 -28.84 -12.31
C ASP A 167 10.57 -28.04 -11.01
N VAL A 168 11.59 -27.20 -10.86
CA VAL A 168 11.74 -26.28 -9.73
C VAL A 168 10.64 -25.22 -9.68
N GLN A 169 10.12 -24.79 -10.83
CA GLN A 169 9.00 -23.85 -10.93
C GLN A 169 7.68 -24.52 -10.53
N LEU A 170 7.49 -25.80 -10.85
CA LEU A 170 6.35 -26.59 -10.33
C LEU A 170 6.40 -26.68 -8.79
N ILE A 171 7.59 -26.90 -8.22
CA ILE A 171 7.80 -26.91 -6.77
C ILE A 171 7.41 -25.55 -6.17
N GLY A 172 7.87 -24.44 -6.77
CA GLY A 172 7.46 -23.09 -6.35
C GLY A 172 5.95 -22.91 -6.36
N GLY A 173 5.27 -23.37 -7.43
CA GLY A 173 3.81 -23.35 -7.52
C GLY A 173 3.11 -24.16 -6.43
N MET A 174 3.67 -25.32 -6.05
CA MET A 174 3.16 -26.13 -4.94
C MET A 174 3.31 -25.45 -3.57
N VAL A 175 4.45 -24.78 -3.34
CA VAL A 175 4.68 -24.01 -2.11
C VAL A 175 3.66 -22.87 -2.00
N LEU A 176 3.45 -22.12 -3.08
CA LEU A 176 2.45 -21.05 -3.13
C LEU A 176 1.02 -21.62 -2.91
N HIS A 177 0.70 -22.76 -3.50
CA HIS A 177 -0.60 -23.39 -3.29
C HIS A 177 -0.84 -23.78 -1.83
N LYS A 178 0.20 -24.12 -1.07
CA LYS A 178 0.10 -24.41 0.37
C LYS A 178 -0.17 -23.18 1.23
N GLY A 179 -0.09 -21.97 0.68
CA GLY A 179 -0.17 -20.73 1.46
C GLY A 179 1.14 -20.38 2.16
N GLU A 180 2.28 -20.68 1.56
CA GLU A 180 3.61 -20.36 2.06
C GLU A 180 4.30 -19.33 1.14
N ILE A 181 5.39 -18.73 1.61
CA ILE A 181 6.25 -17.88 0.79
C ILE A 181 7.30 -18.76 0.10
N ALA A 182 7.29 -18.74 -1.24
CA ALA A 182 8.30 -19.39 -2.05
C ALA A 182 9.50 -18.45 -2.22
N GLU A 183 10.62 -18.73 -1.53
CA GLU A 183 11.87 -18.06 -1.81
C GLU A 183 12.52 -18.69 -3.05
N MET A 184 12.42 -17.98 -4.17
CA MET A 184 13.02 -18.34 -5.44
C MET A 184 14.00 -17.25 -5.86
N ARG A 185 15.23 -17.62 -6.15
CA ARG A 185 16.26 -16.64 -6.53
C ARG A 185 15.81 -15.79 -7.70
N THR A 186 16.31 -14.55 -7.76
CA THR A 186 16.02 -13.64 -8.88
C THR A 186 16.46 -14.29 -10.21
N GLY A 187 15.61 -14.18 -11.24
CA GLY A 187 15.87 -14.81 -12.54
C GLY A 187 15.37 -16.26 -12.69
N GLU A 188 14.75 -16.86 -11.66
CA GLU A 188 14.13 -18.20 -11.74
C GLU A 188 12.71 -18.20 -12.34
N GLY A 189 12.24 -17.07 -12.88
CA GLY A 189 10.94 -16.97 -13.56
C GLY A 189 9.73 -17.01 -12.62
N LYS A 190 9.79 -16.29 -11.49
CA LYS A 190 8.71 -16.22 -10.48
C LYS A 190 7.36 -15.88 -11.09
N THR A 191 7.28 -14.90 -11.98
CA THR A 191 6.03 -14.48 -12.64
C THR A 191 5.33 -15.64 -13.36
N LEU A 192 6.11 -16.52 -14.01
CA LEU A 192 5.57 -17.74 -14.63
C LEU A 192 5.08 -18.74 -13.59
N VAL A 193 5.72 -18.82 -12.42
CA VAL A 193 5.31 -19.71 -11.32
C VAL A 193 3.94 -19.32 -10.77
N ALA A 194 3.64 -18.03 -10.69
CA ALA A 194 2.38 -17.51 -10.12
C ALA A 194 1.13 -18.05 -10.83
N ILE A 195 1.20 -18.30 -12.14
CA ILE A 195 0.03 -18.77 -12.90
C ILE A 195 -0.38 -20.21 -12.53
N LEU A 196 0.55 -21.06 -12.04
CA LEU A 196 0.26 -22.43 -11.66
C LEU A 196 -0.77 -22.52 -10.52
N PRO A 197 -0.50 -21.97 -9.34
CA PRO A 197 -1.47 -21.97 -8.25
C PRO A 197 -2.65 -21.03 -8.52
N ALA A 198 -2.47 -19.93 -9.28
CA ALA A 198 -3.55 -19.04 -9.66
C ALA A 198 -4.63 -19.78 -10.48
N TYR A 199 -4.21 -20.52 -11.51
CA TYR A 199 -5.10 -21.34 -12.30
C TYR A 199 -5.84 -22.39 -11.44
N LEU A 200 -5.10 -23.15 -10.63
CA LEU A 200 -5.67 -24.19 -9.77
C LEU A 200 -6.73 -23.65 -8.82
N ASN A 201 -6.43 -22.53 -8.13
CA ASN A 201 -7.39 -21.94 -7.17
C ASN A 201 -8.56 -21.25 -7.88
N ALA A 202 -8.38 -20.75 -9.11
CA ALA A 202 -9.45 -20.17 -9.93
C ALA A 202 -10.52 -21.18 -10.34
N LEU A 203 -10.18 -22.50 -10.44
CA LEU A 203 -11.14 -23.55 -10.75
C LEU A 203 -12.30 -23.62 -9.75
N SER A 204 -12.08 -23.21 -8.49
CA SER A 204 -13.14 -23.14 -7.47
C SER A 204 -14.24 -22.10 -7.77
N GLY A 205 -14.01 -21.16 -8.67
CA GLY A 205 -14.92 -20.06 -9.00
C GLY A 205 -14.98 -18.93 -7.96
N LYS A 206 -14.17 -18.98 -6.89
CA LYS A 206 -14.17 -17.99 -5.80
C LYS A 206 -13.30 -16.76 -6.06
N GLY A 207 -12.59 -16.74 -7.19
CA GLY A 207 -11.67 -15.65 -7.54
C GLY A 207 -10.25 -15.79 -6.99
N VAL A 208 -9.30 -15.22 -7.71
CA VAL A 208 -7.88 -15.19 -7.35
C VAL A 208 -7.33 -13.79 -7.63
N HIS A 209 -6.56 -13.26 -6.68
CA HIS A 209 -5.85 -11.99 -6.82
C HIS A 209 -4.36 -12.27 -6.97
N VAL A 210 -3.73 -11.65 -7.97
CA VAL A 210 -2.29 -11.63 -8.14
C VAL A 210 -1.83 -10.19 -7.99
N VAL A 211 -1.05 -9.93 -6.96
CA VAL A 211 -0.62 -8.58 -6.57
C VAL A 211 0.87 -8.42 -6.82
N THR A 212 1.27 -7.29 -7.35
CA THR A 212 2.67 -6.90 -7.55
C THR A 212 2.90 -5.44 -7.14
N VAL A 213 4.15 -5.00 -7.16
CA VAL A 213 4.57 -3.73 -6.52
C VAL A 213 4.08 -2.45 -7.20
N ASN A 214 3.68 -2.48 -8.48
CA ASN A 214 3.17 -1.28 -9.18
C ASN A 214 2.32 -1.63 -10.40
N ASP A 215 1.59 -0.63 -10.91
CA ASP A 215 0.64 -0.76 -12.04
C ASP A 215 1.32 -1.19 -13.33
N TYR A 216 2.55 -0.70 -13.58
CA TYR A 216 3.31 -1.09 -14.76
C TYR A 216 3.57 -2.60 -14.79
N LEU A 217 4.06 -3.17 -13.68
CA LEU A 217 4.30 -4.61 -13.59
C LEU A 217 3.00 -5.40 -13.62
N ALA A 218 1.94 -4.92 -12.96
CA ALA A 218 0.64 -5.57 -12.97
C ALA A 218 0.09 -5.68 -14.40
N ARG A 219 0.13 -4.60 -15.16
CA ARG A 219 -0.29 -4.58 -16.59
C ARG A 219 0.58 -5.48 -17.44
N ARG A 220 1.90 -5.32 -17.36
CA ARG A 220 2.87 -6.14 -18.12
C ARG A 220 2.67 -7.63 -17.89
N ASP A 221 2.53 -8.03 -16.63
CA ASP A 221 2.42 -9.43 -16.25
C ASP A 221 1.04 -9.99 -16.62
N CYS A 222 -0.01 -9.20 -16.51
CA CYS A 222 -1.35 -9.55 -16.99
C CYS A 222 -1.38 -9.75 -18.52
N GLU A 223 -0.73 -8.87 -19.26
CA GLU A 223 -0.59 -8.99 -20.73
C GLU A 223 0.25 -10.21 -21.10
N TRP A 224 1.36 -10.43 -20.41
CA TRP A 224 2.31 -11.49 -20.75
C TRP A 224 1.86 -12.88 -20.27
N VAL A 225 1.79 -13.13 -18.97
CA VAL A 225 1.47 -14.47 -18.45
C VAL A 225 -0.03 -14.74 -18.39
N GLY A 226 -0.88 -13.71 -18.35
CA GLY A 226 -2.34 -13.80 -18.37
C GLY A 226 -2.90 -14.41 -19.67
N GLN A 227 -2.10 -14.47 -20.73
CA GLN A 227 -2.45 -15.18 -21.96
C GLN A 227 -2.75 -16.68 -21.71
N VAL A 228 -2.03 -17.32 -20.78
CA VAL A 228 -2.20 -18.76 -20.49
C VAL A 228 -3.57 -19.07 -19.89
N PRO A 229 -4.04 -18.43 -18.82
CA PRO A 229 -5.39 -18.68 -18.32
C PRO A 229 -6.49 -18.24 -19.31
N ARG A 230 -6.28 -17.17 -20.10
CA ARG A 230 -7.22 -16.79 -21.18
C ARG A 230 -7.32 -17.87 -22.26
N PHE A 231 -6.19 -18.42 -22.69
CA PHE A 231 -6.14 -19.52 -23.65
C PHE A 231 -6.91 -20.75 -23.12
N LEU A 232 -6.83 -21.05 -21.83
CA LEU A 232 -7.53 -22.14 -21.16
C LEU A 232 -9.01 -21.84 -20.86
N GLY A 233 -9.55 -20.66 -21.27
CA GLY A 233 -10.96 -20.30 -21.12
C GLY A 233 -11.33 -19.72 -19.74
N LEU A 234 -10.36 -19.30 -18.95
CA LEU A 234 -10.60 -18.50 -17.75
C LEU A 234 -10.73 -17.01 -18.13
N LYS A 235 -11.65 -16.31 -17.48
CA LYS A 235 -11.81 -14.87 -17.68
C LYS A 235 -10.79 -14.12 -16.83
N SER A 236 -9.96 -13.30 -17.44
CA SER A 236 -9.22 -12.22 -16.78
C SER A 236 -10.16 -11.02 -16.72
N ILE A 237 -10.32 -10.42 -15.54
CA ILE A 237 -11.10 -9.20 -15.39
C ILE A 237 -10.10 -8.06 -15.34
N GLU A 238 -10.14 -7.20 -16.35
CA GLU A 238 -9.34 -5.98 -16.45
C GLU A 238 -9.99 -4.81 -15.68
N GLU A 239 -11.30 -4.94 -15.38
CA GLU A 239 -12.01 -3.96 -14.57
C GLU A 239 -11.78 -4.17 -13.07
N LEU A 240 -11.39 -3.10 -12.43
CA LEU A 240 -11.06 -2.95 -11.00
C LEU A 240 -12.28 -3.14 -10.09
N VAL A 241 -12.77 -4.36 -9.92
CA VAL A 241 -13.77 -4.62 -8.88
C VAL A 241 -13.29 -5.76 -8.01
N LEU A 242 -12.76 -5.42 -6.83
CA LEU A 242 -12.53 -6.38 -5.74
C LEU A 242 -13.90 -6.96 -5.34
N ARG A 243 -14.12 -8.24 -5.63
CA ARG A 243 -15.37 -8.91 -5.27
C ARG A 243 -15.22 -9.59 -3.91
N GLY A 244 -14.68 -10.74 -3.79
CA GLY A 244 -14.48 -11.45 -2.53
C GLY A 244 -13.01 -11.76 -2.30
N PHE A 245 -12.57 -11.73 -1.05
CA PHE A 245 -11.23 -12.18 -0.68
C PHE A 245 -11.25 -13.70 -0.55
N ASN A 246 -10.45 -14.42 -1.38
CA ASN A 246 -10.33 -15.87 -1.30
C ASN A 246 -8.86 -16.32 -1.34
N TYR A 247 -8.18 -16.15 -2.46
CA TYR A 247 -6.78 -16.52 -2.62
C TYR A 247 -5.98 -15.36 -3.19
N CYS A 248 -4.86 -15.04 -2.56
CA CYS A 248 -3.95 -13.98 -2.99
C CYS A 248 -2.54 -14.51 -3.16
N VAL A 249 -1.94 -14.22 -4.31
CA VAL A 249 -0.52 -14.44 -4.61
C VAL A 249 0.16 -13.08 -4.69
N ILE A 250 1.16 -12.83 -3.86
CA ILE A 250 1.94 -11.59 -3.87
C ILE A 250 3.28 -11.85 -4.55
N ASP A 251 3.51 -11.21 -5.70
CA ASP A 251 4.84 -11.17 -6.33
C ASP A 251 5.68 -10.07 -5.70
N GLU A 252 6.96 -10.35 -5.46
CA GLU A 252 7.86 -9.52 -4.68
C GLU A 252 7.30 -9.21 -3.27
N VAL A 253 6.87 -10.27 -2.57
CA VAL A 253 6.17 -10.22 -1.27
C VAL A 253 6.93 -9.43 -0.20
N ASP A 254 8.23 -9.42 -0.23
CA ASP A 254 9.09 -8.66 0.67
C ASP A 254 9.00 -7.15 0.45
N SER A 255 8.78 -6.68 -0.78
CA SER A 255 8.49 -5.26 -1.01
C SER A 255 7.16 -4.83 -0.43
N ILE A 256 6.13 -5.61 -0.70
CA ILE A 256 4.76 -5.21 -0.33
C ILE A 256 4.53 -5.38 1.17
N LEU A 257 4.91 -6.53 1.74
CA LEU A 257 4.63 -6.83 3.15
C LEU A 257 5.68 -6.32 4.13
N ILE A 258 6.86 -5.89 3.66
CA ILE A 258 7.91 -5.33 4.52
C ILE A 258 8.17 -3.86 4.19
N ASP A 259 8.57 -3.52 2.94
CA ASP A 259 8.96 -2.14 2.61
C ASP A 259 7.79 -1.17 2.62
N GLU A 260 6.73 -1.46 1.86
CA GLU A 260 5.50 -0.65 1.78
C GLU A 260 4.70 -0.68 3.09
N ALA A 261 4.82 -1.75 3.89
CA ALA A 261 4.07 -1.95 5.12
C ALA A 261 4.53 -1.06 6.30
N ARG A 262 5.40 -0.09 6.07
CA ARG A 262 5.79 0.97 7.02
C ARG A 262 4.74 2.07 7.14
N THR A 263 3.85 2.18 6.16
CA THR A 263 2.78 3.19 6.12
C THR A 263 1.44 2.52 5.83
N PRO A 264 0.32 3.01 6.37
CA PRO A 264 -1.00 2.45 6.06
C PRO A 264 -1.45 2.86 4.65
N LEU A 265 -2.40 2.10 4.10
CA LEU A 265 -3.19 2.51 2.94
C LEU A 265 -4.20 3.57 3.38
N ILE A 266 -4.23 4.72 2.72
CA ILE A 266 -5.08 5.86 3.09
C ILE A 266 -5.89 6.31 1.88
N ILE A 267 -7.21 6.45 2.08
CA ILE A 267 -8.09 7.14 1.14
C ILE A 267 -8.32 8.54 1.66
N SER A 268 -7.94 9.54 0.87
CA SER A 268 -8.05 10.96 1.22
C SER A 268 -9.15 11.64 0.40
N GLY A 269 -9.89 12.54 1.04
CA GLY A 269 -10.80 13.48 0.38
C GLY A 269 -10.26 14.90 0.44
N SER A 270 -10.68 15.77 -0.47
CA SER A 270 -10.33 17.19 -0.42
C SER A 270 -11.00 17.87 0.78
N ALA A 271 -10.20 18.59 1.53
CA ALA A 271 -10.61 19.44 2.63
C ALA A 271 -10.70 20.92 2.20
N GLU A 272 -10.56 21.79 3.15
CA GLU A 272 -10.63 23.23 3.01
C GLU A 272 -9.52 23.79 2.11
N LYS A 273 -9.70 25.06 1.69
CA LYS A 273 -8.71 25.80 0.90
C LYS A 273 -7.38 25.89 1.66
N PRO A 274 -6.24 25.82 0.94
CA PRO A 274 -4.94 25.89 1.58
C PRO A 274 -4.77 27.21 2.34
N SER A 275 -4.17 27.11 3.52
CA SER A 275 -3.88 28.27 4.34
C SER A 275 -2.60 28.98 3.88
N ASP A 276 -2.59 30.30 3.80
CA ASP A 276 -1.38 31.10 3.56
C ASP A 276 -0.32 30.94 4.68
N ARG A 277 -0.67 30.27 5.77
CA ARG A 277 0.22 29.99 6.91
C ARG A 277 1.43 29.15 6.51
N TYR A 278 1.30 28.24 5.54
CA TYR A 278 2.42 27.42 5.05
C TYR A 278 3.56 28.27 4.46
N TYR A 279 3.25 29.29 3.66
CA TYR A 279 4.28 30.20 3.13
C TYR A 279 4.96 31.03 4.22
N LYS A 280 4.21 31.45 5.24
CA LYS A 280 4.79 32.16 6.39
C LYS A 280 5.71 31.22 7.19
N ALA A 281 5.24 30.02 7.51
CA ALA A 281 6.02 29.00 8.20
C ALA A 281 7.30 28.60 7.44
N ALA A 282 7.25 28.50 6.10
CA ALA A 282 8.44 28.23 5.29
C ALA A 282 9.48 29.35 5.38
N LYS A 283 9.05 30.62 5.42
CA LYS A 283 9.95 31.76 5.62
C LYS A 283 10.61 31.74 7.01
N ILE A 284 9.85 31.39 8.03
CA ILE A 284 10.35 31.26 9.41
C ILE A 284 11.37 30.12 9.48
N ALA A 285 11.05 28.95 8.97
CA ALA A 285 11.95 27.82 8.93
C ALA A 285 13.27 28.14 8.19
N ALA A 286 13.22 29.01 7.16
CA ALA A 286 14.42 29.48 6.46
C ALA A 286 15.31 30.38 7.35
N ALA A 287 14.70 31.17 8.24
CA ALA A 287 15.40 32.07 9.14
C ALA A 287 15.99 31.36 10.38
N LEU A 288 15.36 30.27 10.83
CA LEU A 288 15.84 29.49 11.96
C LEU A 288 17.06 28.63 11.62
N GLU A 289 18.02 28.50 12.55
CA GLU A 289 19.28 27.74 12.40
C GLU A 289 19.26 26.46 13.22
N ARG A 290 19.84 25.38 12.61
CA ARG A 290 19.99 24.06 13.24
C ARG A 290 20.94 24.15 14.45
N ASP A 291 20.68 23.38 15.50
CA ASP A 291 21.43 23.26 16.75
C ASP A 291 21.41 24.53 17.64
N ILE A 292 20.80 25.62 17.16
CA ILE A 292 20.53 26.84 17.94
C ILE A 292 19.04 26.90 18.26
N HIS A 293 18.19 26.96 17.22
CA HIS A 293 16.75 27.14 17.33
C HIS A 293 15.97 25.83 17.30
N TYR A 294 16.55 24.77 16.73
CA TYR A 294 15.94 23.45 16.69
C TYR A 294 16.97 22.32 16.59
N THR A 295 16.61 21.14 17.08
CA THR A 295 17.38 19.90 16.94
C THR A 295 16.67 18.94 15.99
N VAL A 296 17.46 18.19 15.19
CA VAL A 296 16.96 17.24 14.21
C VAL A 296 17.43 15.83 14.57
N ASP A 297 16.49 14.92 14.77
CA ASP A 297 16.78 13.48 14.84
C ASP A 297 16.50 12.84 13.48
N GLU A 298 17.55 12.63 12.70
CA GLU A 298 17.45 12.03 11.36
C GLU A 298 16.99 10.57 11.41
N LYS A 299 17.26 9.87 12.50
CA LYS A 299 16.86 8.46 12.68
C LYS A 299 15.35 8.32 12.90
N GLN A 300 14.78 9.19 13.73
CA GLN A 300 13.35 9.21 14.01
C GLN A 300 12.57 10.09 13.03
N LYS A 301 13.26 10.80 12.15
CA LYS A 301 12.68 11.82 11.24
C LYS A 301 11.84 12.86 12.01
N THR A 302 12.34 13.30 13.19
CA THR A 302 11.66 14.27 14.05
C THR A 302 12.50 15.54 14.21
N VAL A 303 11.79 16.63 14.46
CA VAL A 303 12.37 17.95 14.75
C VAL A 303 11.78 18.44 16.06
N LEU A 304 12.63 18.96 16.94
CA LEU A 304 12.25 19.58 18.20
C LEU A 304 12.78 21.01 18.22
N LEU A 305 11.94 21.98 18.55
CA LEU A 305 12.35 23.35 18.81
C LEU A 305 13.06 23.44 20.18
N THR A 306 14.06 24.29 20.27
CA THR A 306 14.69 24.71 21.54
C THR A 306 13.87 25.84 22.17
N GLU A 307 14.15 26.19 23.43
CA GLU A 307 13.53 27.36 24.06
C GLU A 307 13.73 28.63 23.22
N GLN A 308 14.95 28.87 22.73
CA GLN A 308 15.28 30.00 21.85
C GLN A 308 14.46 29.93 20.54
N GLY A 309 14.31 28.74 19.98
CA GLY A 309 13.55 28.54 18.74
C GLY A 309 12.04 28.80 18.90
N TYR A 310 11.50 28.58 20.08
CA TYR A 310 10.11 28.97 20.41
C TYR A 310 9.98 30.49 20.48
N GLU A 311 10.85 31.16 21.29
CA GLU A 311 10.81 32.58 21.47
C GLU A 311 10.97 33.33 20.14
N ASP A 312 11.95 32.98 19.34
CA ASP A 312 12.19 33.64 18.04
C ASP A 312 11.05 33.39 17.04
N ALA A 313 10.47 32.18 17.02
CA ALA A 313 9.33 31.89 16.15
C ALA A 313 8.06 32.64 16.57
N GLU A 314 7.83 32.81 17.88
CA GLU A 314 6.71 33.59 18.42
C GLU A 314 6.86 35.08 18.16
N GLU A 315 8.10 35.60 18.26
CA GLU A 315 8.42 37.01 17.93
C GLU A 315 8.21 37.29 16.44
N ILE A 316 8.71 36.43 15.55
CA ILE A 316 8.54 36.59 14.10
C ILE A 316 7.06 36.48 13.67
N LEU A 317 6.27 35.67 14.34
CA LEU A 317 4.84 35.49 14.05
C LEU A 317 3.95 36.54 14.72
N GLU A 318 4.50 37.31 15.65
CA GLU A 318 3.73 38.22 16.51
C GLU A 318 2.61 37.51 17.31
N VAL A 319 2.85 36.27 17.73
CA VAL A 319 1.92 35.44 18.50
C VAL A 319 2.44 35.23 19.91
N LYS A 320 1.53 34.99 20.86
CA LYS A 320 1.89 34.81 22.28
C LYS A 320 2.21 33.36 22.64
N ASP A 321 1.74 32.41 21.87
CA ASP A 321 1.87 30.98 22.11
C ASP A 321 1.69 30.24 20.80
N LEU A 322 2.73 29.54 20.37
CA LEU A 322 2.69 28.70 19.17
C LEU A 322 1.70 27.52 19.26
N TYR A 323 1.38 27.09 20.48
CA TYR A 323 0.45 26.00 20.77
C TYR A 323 -0.99 26.44 21.05
N ASP A 324 -1.34 27.72 20.86
CA ASP A 324 -2.74 28.14 21.01
C ASP A 324 -3.65 27.26 20.14
N PRO A 325 -4.62 26.54 20.73
CA PRO A 325 -5.52 25.64 20.01
C PRO A 325 -6.32 26.30 18.88
N ARG A 326 -6.43 27.62 18.88
CA ARG A 326 -7.16 28.39 17.87
C ARG A 326 -6.33 28.62 16.61
N GLU A 327 -5.03 28.78 16.78
CA GLU A 327 -4.12 29.16 15.69
C GLU A 327 -3.22 28.01 15.23
N GLN A 328 -2.80 27.12 16.14
CA GLN A 328 -2.04 25.88 15.88
C GLN A 328 -0.77 26.08 15.04
N TRP A 329 -0.04 27.21 15.25
CA TRP A 329 1.16 27.53 14.47
C TRP A 329 2.29 26.53 14.63
N ALA A 330 2.40 25.86 15.78
CA ALA A 330 3.45 24.87 16.04
C ALA A 330 3.51 23.78 14.96
N LEU A 331 2.35 23.29 14.50
CA LEU A 331 2.29 22.26 13.45
C LEU A 331 2.87 22.75 12.11
N TYR A 332 2.55 23.99 11.73
CA TYR A 332 3.05 24.58 10.49
C TYR A 332 4.55 24.81 10.52
N VAL A 333 5.07 25.38 11.64
CA VAL A 333 6.50 25.64 11.82
C VAL A 333 7.30 24.35 11.86
N LEU A 334 6.88 23.36 12.64
CA LEU A 334 7.57 22.07 12.71
C LEU A 334 7.59 21.34 11.36
N ASN A 335 6.46 21.35 10.61
CA ASN A 335 6.43 20.76 9.28
C ASN A 335 7.31 21.52 8.28
N ALA A 336 7.40 22.84 8.38
CA ALA A 336 8.30 23.64 7.54
C ALA A 336 9.77 23.32 7.80
N ILE A 337 10.16 23.15 9.08
CA ILE A 337 11.53 22.75 9.45
C ILE A 337 11.81 21.31 9.01
N LYS A 338 10.84 20.38 9.19
CA LYS A 338 10.96 19.01 8.65
C LYS A 338 11.16 19.03 7.13
N ALA A 339 10.37 19.81 6.40
CA ALA A 339 10.49 19.95 4.96
C ALA A 339 11.86 20.52 4.56
N LYS A 340 12.45 21.45 5.36
CA LYS A 340 13.78 22.02 5.12
C LYS A 340 14.89 20.99 5.31
N GLU A 341 14.88 20.25 6.42
CA GLU A 341 16.02 19.44 6.88
C GLU A 341 15.95 17.97 6.44
N LEU A 342 14.76 17.37 6.40
CA LEU A 342 14.58 15.93 6.26
C LEU A 342 14.02 15.51 4.89
N PHE A 343 13.51 16.46 4.11
CA PHE A 343 12.95 16.19 2.78
C PHE A 343 13.71 16.98 1.73
N LEU A 344 14.64 16.29 1.07
CA LEU A 344 15.56 16.88 0.10
C LEU A 344 15.05 16.68 -1.32
N ARG A 345 15.21 17.73 -2.14
CA ARG A 345 14.90 17.68 -3.57
C ARG A 345 15.83 16.69 -4.27
N ASP A 346 15.32 16.02 -5.30
CA ASP A 346 16.04 15.00 -6.09
C ASP A 346 16.53 13.77 -5.29
N VAL A 347 16.11 13.69 -4.01
CA VAL A 347 16.28 12.52 -3.12
C VAL A 347 14.92 11.95 -2.73
N ASN A 348 14.06 12.76 -2.05
CA ASN A 348 12.76 12.32 -1.55
C ASN A 348 11.61 12.75 -2.49
N TYR A 349 11.81 13.77 -3.30
CA TYR A 349 10.82 14.25 -4.28
C TYR A 349 11.49 14.94 -5.47
N ILE A 350 10.74 15.00 -6.57
CA ILE A 350 11.09 15.78 -7.76
C ILE A 350 10.00 16.81 -8.06
N ILE A 351 10.36 17.84 -8.81
CA ILE A 351 9.41 18.86 -9.27
C ILE A 351 9.10 18.63 -10.74
N ARG A 352 7.81 18.43 -11.05
CA ARG A 352 7.31 18.31 -12.42
C ARG A 352 6.29 19.39 -12.71
N GLY A 353 6.64 20.36 -13.54
CA GLY A 353 5.76 21.49 -13.86
C GLY A 353 5.50 22.39 -12.65
N LYS A 354 4.33 22.29 -12.03
CA LYS A 354 3.94 23.03 -10.82
C LYS A 354 3.57 22.13 -9.66
N GLU A 355 3.98 20.87 -9.71
CA GLU A 355 3.63 19.85 -8.72
C GLU A 355 4.89 19.24 -8.13
N VAL A 356 4.82 18.93 -6.84
CA VAL A 356 5.80 18.14 -6.11
C VAL A 356 5.37 16.67 -6.21
N LEU A 357 6.25 15.80 -6.71
CA LEU A 357 6.01 14.38 -6.85
C LEU A 357 6.95 13.62 -5.93
N ILE A 358 6.41 12.74 -5.11
CA ILE A 358 7.19 11.92 -4.18
C ILE A 358 7.98 10.88 -4.97
N VAL A 359 9.24 10.70 -4.61
CA VAL A 359 10.09 9.58 -5.06
C VAL A 359 10.10 8.53 -3.96
N ASP A 360 9.75 7.32 -4.31
CA ASP A 360 9.80 6.19 -3.39
C ASP A 360 11.24 5.84 -3.03
N GLU A 361 11.57 5.83 -1.76
CA GLU A 361 12.91 5.56 -1.24
C GLU A 361 13.40 4.13 -1.62
N PHE A 362 12.49 3.18 -1.85
CA PHE A 362 12.82 1.78 -2.12
C PHE A 362 12.91 1.46 -3.61
N THR A 363 11.98 1.97 -4.40
CA THR A 363 11.94 1.67 -5.84
C THR A 363 12.61 2.76 -6.68
N GLY A 364 12.87 3.93 -6.10
CA GLY A 364 13.39 5.09 -6.82
C GLY A 364 12.43 5.61 -7.90
N ARG A 365 11.13 5.29 -7.80
CA ARG A 365 10.10 5.68 -8.78
C ARG A 365 9.24 6.80 -8.24
N VAL A 366 8.71 7.60 -9.16
CA VAL A 366 7.72 8.63 -8.84
C VAL A 366 6.39 8.00 -8.48
N MET A 367 5.88 8.34 -7.31
CA MET A 367 4.56 7.93 -6.83
C MET A 367 3.52 8.97 -7.26
N GLN A 368 2.88 8.75 -8.41
CA GLN A 368 1.81 9.64 -8.87
C GLN A 368 0.58 9.55 -7.95
N GLY A 369 -0.01 10.70 -7.62
CA GLY A 369 -1.22 10.78 -6.79
C GLY A 369 -1.01 10.56 -5.30
N ARG A 370 0.17 10.14 -4.84
CA ARG A 370 0.50 10.05 -3.41
C ARG A 370 0.98 11.38 -2.86
N ARG A 371 0.64 11.64 -1.60
CA ARG A 371 1.03 12.86 -0.87
C ARG A 371 1.40 12.51 0.56
N TRP A 372 2.32 13.27 1.13
CA TRP A 372 2.57 13.20 2.58
C TRP A 372 1.37 13.76 3.33
N SER A 373 1.04 13.15 4.45
CA SER A 373 -0.06 13.54 5.34
C SER A 373 0.28 14.72 6.24
N ASP A 374 -0.72 15.20 6.96
CA ASP A 374 -0.57 16.11 8.10
C ASP A 374 0.06 17.47 7.75
N GLY A 375 -0.17 17.97 6.53
CA GLY A 375 0.34 19.27 6.09
C GLY A 375 1.81 19.25 5.64
N LEU A 376 2.51 18.11 5.70
CA LEU A 376 3.90 18.02 5.30
C LEU A 376 4.09 18.24 3.79
N HIS A 377 3.18 17.71 2.96
CA HIS A 377 3.24 17.92 1.51
C HIS A 377 3.11 19.39 1.15
N GLN A 378 2.16 20.10 1.79
CA GLN A 378 1.97 21.53 1.63
C GLN A 378 3.18 22.34 2.13
N ALA A 379 3.85 21.88 3.20
CA ALA A 379 5.08 22.49 3.68
C ALA A 379 6.23 22.37 2.65
N VAL A 380 6.32 21.23 1.96
CA VAL A 380 7.30 21.04 0.86
C VAL A 380 6.95 21.90 -0.35
N GLU A 381 5.65 21.97 -0.74
CA GLU A 381 5.18 22.86 -1.81
C GLU A 381 5.51 24.33 -1.49
N ALA A 382 5.32 24.76 -0.23
CA ALA A 382 5.67 26.09 0.23
C ALA A 382 7.18 26.36 0.21
N LYS A 383 8.00 25.36 0.62
CA LYS A 383 9.46 25.42 0.54
C LYS A 383 9.95 25.67 -0.87
N GLU A 384 9.36 25.03 -1.87
CA GLU A 384 9.72 25.14 -3.28
C GLU A 384 9.01 26.30 -3.99
N GLY A 385 8.19 27.08 -3.29
CA GLY A 385 7.44 28.21 -3.86
C GLY A 385 6.37 27.81 -4.86
N MET A 386 5.88 26.57 -4.77
CA MET A 386 4.83 26.03 -5.63
C MET A 386 3.43 26.43 -5.12
N PRO A 387 2.40 26.44 -5.99
CA PRO A 387 1.01 26.62 -5.55
C PRO A 387 0.63 25.52 -4.57
N ILE A 388 0.24 25.88 -3.36
CA ILE A 388 -0.18 24.93 -2.34
C ILE A 388 -1.54 24.35 -2.74
N GLN A 389 -1.63 23.03 -2.76
CA GLN A 389 -2.87 22.32 -3.04
C GLN A 389 -3.71 22.17 -1.76
N ASN A 390 -5.03 21.92 -1.94
CA ASN A 390 -5.95 21.74 -0.82
C ASN A 390 -5.45 20.69 0.17
N GLU A 391 -5.69 20.93 1.44
CA GLU A 391 -5.48 19.93 2.48
C GLU A 391 -6.35 18.70 2.21
N THR A 392 -5.91 17.54 2.66
CA THR A 392 -6.65 16.28 2.51
C THR A 392 -7.08 15.77 3.87
N ILE A 393 -8.34 15.32 3.97
CA ILE A 393 -8.86 14.63 5.15
C ILE A 393 -8.82 13.13 4.90
N THR A 394 -8.34 12.36 5.85
CA THR A 394 -8.39 10.91 5.79
C THR A 394 -9.85 10.44 5.89
N LEU A 395 -10.34 9.80 4.84
CA LEU A 395 -11.68 9.20 4.78
C LEU A 395 -11.69 7.77 5.29
N ALA A 396 -10.64 7.01 4.96
CA ALA A 396 -10.43 5.64 5.41
C ALA A 396 -8.93 5.33 5.47
N SER A 397 -8.54 4.44 6.36
CA SER A 397 -7.17 3.92 6.44
C SER A 397 -7.19 2.47 6.88
N ILE A 398 -6.21 1.70 6.41
CA ILE A 398 -5.96 0.33 6.83
C ILE A 398 -4.47 0.04 6.68
N SER A 399 -3.86 -0.68 7.63
CA SER A 399 -2.49 -1.16 7.46
C SER A 399 -2.42 -2.24 6.36
N TYR A 400 -1.27 -2.34 5.68
CA TYR A 400 -1.03 -3.42 4.72
C TYR A 400 -1.21 -4.79 5.38
N GLN A 401 -0.75 -4.92 6.62
CA GLN A 401 -0.86 -6.12 7.41
C GLN A 401 -2.33 -6.56 7.54
N ASN A 402 -3.20 -5.70 8.04
CA ASN A 402 -4.62 -6.01 8.21
C ASN A 402 -5.35 -6.18 6.88
N PHE A 403 -4.94 -5.44 5.83
CA PHE A 403 -5.54 -5.62 4.50
C PHE A 403 -5.29 -7.03 3.94
N PHE A 404 -4.04 -7.49 3.94
CA PHE A 404 -3.71 -8.81 3.38
C PHE A 404 -4.16 -9.98 4.28
N LEU A 405 -4.29 -9.79 5.59
CA LEU A 405 -4.84 -10.80 6.49
C LEU A 405 -6.34 -11.06 6.28
N GLN A 406 -7.05 -10.24 5.49
CA GLN A 406 -8.43 -10.53 5.08
C GLN A 406 -8.54 -11.70 4.08
N PHE A 407 -7.45 -12.07 3.40
CA PHE A 407 -7.46 -13.21 2.51
C PHE A 407 -7.37 -14.51 3.32
N PRO A 408 -8.35 -15.43 3.22
CA PRO A 408 -8.31 -16.72 3.92
C PRO A 408 -7.09 -17.56 3.53
N LYS A 409 -6.57 -17.36 2.31
CA LYS A 409 -5.39 -18.04 1.81
C LYS A 409 -4.47 -17.00 1.15
N LEU A 410 -3.39 -16.71 1.83
CA LEU A 410 -2.35 -15.77 1.40
C LEU A 410 -1.07 -16.55 1.08
N CYS A 411 -0.37 -16.16 0.04
CA CYS A 411 0.98 -16.65 -0.26
C CYS A 411 1.78 -15.57 -1.00
N GLY A 412 3.07 -15.81 -1.16
CA GLY A 412 3.92 -14.85 -1.87
C GLY A 412 5.21 -15.46 -2.36
N MET A 413 5.91 -14.73 -3.22
CA MET A 413 7.19 -15.14 -3.76
C MET A 413 8.15 -13.96 -3.83
N THR A 414 9.42 -14.21 -3.58
CA THR A 414 10.53 -13.27 -3.72
C THR A 414 11.85 -14.01 -3.80
N GLY A 415 12.93 -13.30 -4.11
CA GLY A 415 14.29 -13.85 -4.10
C GLY A 415 15.00 -13.77 -2.76
N THR A 416 14.39 -13.16 -1.74
CA THR A 416 15.12 -12.67 -0.54
C THR A 416 14.27 -12.69 0.75
N ALA A 417 13.39 -13.67 0.94
CA ALA A 417 12.50 -13.74 2.11
C ALA A 417 13.15 -14.29 3.38
N ALA A 418 14.18 -15.14 3.25
CA ALA A 418 14.77 -15.89 4.37
C ALA A 418 15.33 -14.98 5.47
N THR A 419 15.81 -13.79 5.14
CA THR A 419 16.33 -12.82 6.11
C THR A 419 15.25 -12.31 7.06
N GLU A 420 14.01 -12.20 6.58
CA GLU A 420 12.84 -11.65 7.29
C GLU A 420 11.81 -12.75 7.67
N SER A 421 12.22 -14.02 7.66
CA SER A 421 11.32 -15.16 7.93
C SER A 421 10.59 -15.07 9.27
N ALA A 422 11.24 -14.52 10.29
CA ALA A 422 10.64 -14.33 11.61
C ALA A 422 9.51 -13.30 11.60
N GLU A 423 9.62 -12.24 10.80
CA GLU A 423 8.58 -11.24 10.63
C GLU A 423 7.38 -11.80 9.86
N PHE A 424 7.61 -12.48 8.75
CA PHE A 424 6.54 -13.14 7.99
C PHE A 424 5.75 -14.14 8.84
N GLU A 425 6.43 -14.92 9.69
CA GLU A 425 5.76 -15.87 10.57
C GLU A 425 5.02 -15.19 11.73
N SER A 426 5.61 -14.15 12.35
CA SER A 426 5.02 -13.48 13.52
C SER A 426 3.79 -12.66 13.17
N ILE A 427 3.82 -11.87 12.09
CA ILE A 427 2.75 -10.95 11.67
C ILE A 427 1.74 -11.66 10.76
N TYR A 428 2.21 -12.21 9.64
CA TYR A 428 1.34 -12.75 8.58
C TYR A 428 1.04 -14.24 8.71
N LYS A 429 1.68 -14.94 9.65
CA LYS A 429 1.59 -16.41 9.82
C LYS A 429 2.06 -17.18 8.58
N LEU A 430 2.92 -16.58 7.78
CA LEU A 430 3.45 -17.14 6.54
C LEU A 430 4.83 -17.77 6.79
N LYS A 431 4.95 -19.05 6.47
CA LYS A 431 6.22 -19.77 6.48
C LYS A 431 7.01 -19.48 5.21
N VAL A 432 8.32 -19.26 5.33
CA VAL A 432 9.23 -19.12 4.19
C VAL A 432 9.83 -20.48 3.84
N THR A 433 9.62 -20.91 2.59
CA THR A 433 10.14 -22.17 2.06
C THR A 433 11.10 -21.90 0.90
N ILE A 434 12.35 -22.34 1.03
CA ILE A 434 13.38 -22.14 0.01
C ILE A 434 13.17 -23.15 -1.13
N VAL A 435 13.07 -22.65 -2.36
CA VAL A 435 12.96 -23.45 -3.58
C VAL A 435 14.33 -23.55 -4.24
N PRO A 436 14.79 -24.74 -4.62
CA PRO A 436 16.09 -24.90 -5.25
C PRO A 436 16.14 -24.21 -6.62
N THR A 437 17.34 -23.78 -7.04
CA THR A 437 17.57 -23.20 -8.36
C THR A 437 17.59 -24.29 -9.46
N ASN A 438 17.21 -23.92 -10.68
CA ASN A 438 17.24 -24.81 -11.83
C ASN A 438 18.68 -25.22 -12.21
N LYS A 439 19.60 -24.25 -12.19
CA LYS A 439 21.04 -24.47 -12.39
C LYS A 439 21.83 -23.90 -11.20
N PRO A 440 23.00 -24.49 -10.86
CA PRO A 440 23.85 -23.95 -9.80
C PRO A 440 24.26 -22.51 -10.11
N MET A 441 24.27 -21.65 -9.09
CA MET A 441 24.75 -20.29 -9.19
C MET A 441 26.28 -20.27 -9.19
N ILE A 442 26.89 -19.68 -10.24
CA ILE A 442 28.35 -19.57 -10.39
C ILE A 442 28.88 -18.14 -10.27
N ARG A 443 27.98 -17.18 -9.94
CA ARG A 443 28.35 -15.77 -9.68
C ARG A 443 29.42 -15.67 -8.58
N LYS A 444 30.38 -14.75 -8.78
CA LYS A 444 31.41 -14.42 -7.79
C LYS A 444 31.04 -13.13 -7.08
N ASP A 445 30.77 -13.21 -5.78
CA ASP A 445 30.55 -12.02 -4.95
C ASP A 445 31.89 -11.63 -4.34
N GLU A 446 32.47 -10.51 -4.80
CA GLU A 446 33.76 -9.98 -4.34
C GLU A 446 33.60 -9.28 -2.97
N SER A 447 34.72 -9.12 -2.25
CA SER A 447 34.73 -8.44 -0.95
C SER A 447 34.40 -6.95 -1.12
N ASP A 448 33.70 -6.40 -0.11
CA ASP A 448 33.41 -4.97 -0.06
C ASP A 448 34.70 -4.18 0.10
N VAL A 449 34.78 -3.03 -0.57
CA VAL A 449 35.87 -2.08 -0.47
C VAL A 449 35.39 -0.85 0.28
N VAL A 450 36.03 -0.51 1.38
CA VAL A 450 35.62 0.60 2.24
C VAL A 450 36.65 1.71 2.19
N PHE A 451 36.19 2.94 1.91
CA PHE A 451 36.99 4.14 1.89
C PHE A 451 36.67 5.02 3.11
N ARG A 452 37.58 5.88 3.47
CA ARG A 452 37.34 6.86 4.53
C ARG A 452 36.36 7.94 4.07
N ALA A 453 36.65 8.54 2.89
CA ALA A 453 35.88 9.64 2.33
C ALA A 453 35.09 9.20 1.10
N THR A 454 34.00 9.91 0.85
CA THR A 454 33.15 9.70 -0.31
C THR A 454 33.87 9.95 -1.63
N THR A 455 34.80 10.90 -1.68
CA THR A 455 35.61 11.22 -2.88
C THR A 455 36.42 10.03 -3.36
N GLY A 456 37.16 9.36 -2.48
CA GLY A 456 37.92 8.16 -2.82
C GLY A 456 37.06 7.00 -3.30
N LYS A 457 35.88 6.83 -2.70
CA LYS A 457 34.88 5.85 -3.14
C LYS A 457 34.47 6.08 -4.61
N TRP A 458 34.09 7.31 -4.98
CA TRP A 458 33.62 7.60 -6.35
C TRP A 458 34.72 7.43 -7.38
N GLN A 459 35.94 7.85 -7.09
CA GLN A 459 37.08 7.60 -7.97
C GLN A 459 37.30 6.10 -8.20
N ALA A 460 37.21 5.27 -7.16
CA ALA A 460 37.36 3.83 -7.28
C ALA A 460 36.22 3.19 -8.10
N VAL A 461 34.99 3.68 -7.95
CA VAL A 461 33.82 3.25 -8.73
C VAL A 461 34.06 3.53 -10.22
N VAL A 462 34.49 4.73 -10.60
CA VAL A 462 34.79 5.10 -11.99
C VAL A 462 35.92 4.23 -12.58
N VAL A 463 36.97 3.95 -11.81
CA VAL A 463 38.06 3.06 -12.22
C VAL A 463 37.54 1.63 -12.45
N GLU A 464 36.72 1.11 -11.56
CA GLU A 464 36.15 -0.25 -11.70
C GLU A 464 35.25 -0.36 -12.92
N ILE A 465 34.36 0.63 -13.15
CA ILE A 465 33.52 0.70 -14.35
C ILE A 465 34.37 0.74 -15.62
N SER A 466 35.40 1.59 -15.66
CA SER A 466 36.32 1.69 -16.80
C SER A 466 37.05 0.37 -17.06
N ARG A 467 37.50 -0.32 -16.00
CA ARG A 467 38.16 -1.62 -16.08
C ARG A 467 37.26 -2.68 -16.72
N MET A 468 36.02 -2.77 -16.24
CA MET A 468 35.07 -3.80 -16.72
C MET A 468 34.56 -3.48 -18.13
N HIS A 469 34.27 -2.21 -18.42
CA HIS A 469 33.85 -1.77 -19.74
C HIS A 469 34.91 -2.12 -20.82
N LYS A 470 36.22 -1.89 -20.51
CA LYS A 470 37.31 -2.27 -21.42
C LYS A 470 37.42 -3.77 -21.69
N THR A 471 36.98 -4.61 -20.80
CA THR A 471 36.93 -6.08 -21.03
C THR A 471 35.72 -6.51 -21.85
N GLY A 472 34.78 -5.60 -22.13
CA GLY A 472 33.50 -5.86 -22.79
C GLY A 472 32.43 -6.44 -21.85
N CYS A 473 32.70 -6.45 -20.55
CA CYS A 473 31.75 -6.91 -19.55
C CYS A 473 30.67 -5.83 -19.34
N PRO A 474 29.37 -6.13 -19.43
CA PRO A 474 28.33 -5.17 -19.08
C PRO A 474 28.37 -4.87 -17.59
N VAL A 475 28.13 -3.60 -17.23
CA VAL A 475 28.20 -3.10 -15.86
C VAL A 475 26.84 -2.49 -15.46
N LEU A 476 26.31 -2.94 -14.33
CA LEU A 476 25.15 -2.31 -13.68
C LEU A 476 25.60 -1.66 -12.38
N VAL A 477 25.43 -0.36 -12.27
CA VAL A 477 25.79 0.42 -11.08
C VAL A 477 24.51 0.76 -10.32
N GLY A 478 24.41 0.34 -9.06
CA GLY A 478 23.33 0.71 -8.14
C GLY A 478 23.70 1.93 -7.30
N THR A 479 22.94 3.01 -7.40
CA THR A 479 23.03 4.22 -6.58
C THR A 479 21.80 4.38 -5.69
N THR A 480 21.89 5.15 -4.60
CA THR A 480 20.79 5.31 -3.63
C THR A 480 19.94 6.55 -3.87
N SER A 481 20.39 7.51 -4.69
CA SER A 481 19.61 8.72 -5.01
C SER A 481 19.77 9.14 -6.48
N VAL A 482 18.86 10.00 -6.94
CA VAL A 482 18.90 10.61 -8.28
C VAL A 482 20.14 11.49 -8.41
N GLU A 483 20.45 12.27 -7.37
CA GLU A 483 21.63 13.15 -7.31
C GLU A 483 22.94 12.35 -7.51
N GLN A 484 23.08 11.23 -6.80
CA GLN A 484 24.26 10.37 -6.97
C GLN A 484 24.37 9.78 -8.38
N SER A 485 23.23 9.43 -9.00
CA SER A 485 23.22 8.92 -10.37
C SER A 485 23.65 9.97 -11.39
N ASP A 486 23.24 11.22 -11.19
CA ASP A 486 23.61 12.33 -12.06
C ASP A 486 25.09 12.71 -11.89
N SER A 487 25.57 12.82 -10.64
CA SER A 487 27.00 13.10 -10.37
C SER A 487 27.92 12.02 -10.93
N LEU A 488 27.54 10.75 -10.83
CA LEU A 488 28.31 9.66 -11.44
C LEU A 488 28.26 9.73 -12.98
N SER A 489 27.11 10.10 -13.54
CA SER A 489 26.94 10.28 -14.98
C SER A 489 27.88 11.38 -15.52
N GLU A 490 27.99 12.52 -14.84
CA GLU A 490 28.93 13.60 -15.17
C GLU A 490 30.37 13.11 -15.17
N GLN A 491 30.79 12.38 -14.11
CA GLN A 491 32.12 11.83 -14.00
C GLN A 491 32.47 10.82 -15.12
N LEU A 492 31.48 9.97 -15.50
CA LEU A 492 31.68 9.03 -16.61
C LEU A 492 31.72 9.71 -17.97
N GLN A 493 31.02 10.85 -18.16
CA GLN A 493 31.11 11.68 -19.37
C GLN A 493 32.48 12.31 -19.49
N GLU A 494 33.04 12.84 -18.40
CA GLU A 494 34.40 13.40 -18.38
C GLU A 494 35.47 12.37 -18.79
N VAL A 495 35.30 11.12 -18.38
CA VAL A 495 36.23 10.02 -18.74
C VAL A 495 35.92 9.43 -20.14
N GLY A 496 34.81 9.84 -20.76
CA GLY A 496 34.40 9.40 -22.11
C GLY A 496 33.82 7.97 -22.15
N ILE A 497 33.20 7.48 -21.09
CA ILE A 497 32.56 6.15 -21.03
C ILE A 497 31.07 6.29 -21.42
N PRO A 498 30.61 5.66 -22.53
CA PRO A 498 29.21 5.67 -22.90
C PRO A 498 28.37 4.91 -21.86
N HIS A 499 27.28 5.52 -21.41
CA HIS A 499 26.42 4.93 -20.38
C HIS A 499 24.98 5.42 -20.50
N GLU A 500 24.04 4.67 -19.93
CA GLU A 500 22.63 5.02 -19.79
C GLU A 500 22.27 5.18 -18.31
N VAL A 501 21.38 6.15 -18.02
CA VAL A 501 20.94 6.43 -16.66
C VAL A 501 19.47 6.07 -16.50
N LEU A 502 19.17 5.28 -15.47
CA LEU A 502 17.83 4.83 -15.11
C LEU A 502 17.49 5.36 -13.71
N ASN A 503 16.81 6.49 -13.64
CA ASN A 503 16.39 7.13 -12.40
C ASN A 503 14.95 7.65 -12.48
N ALA A 504 14.45 8.29 -11.41
CA ALA A 504 13.09 8.80 -11.32
C ALA A 504 12.76 9.99 -12.23
N LYS A 505 13.71 10.54 -12.96
CA LYS A 505 13.44 11.65 -13.88
C LYS A 505 12.49 11.22 -14.99
N PRO A 506 11.50 12.07 -15.36
CA PRO A 506 10.46 11.70 -16.34
C PRO A 506 10.99 11.17 -17.66
N GLU A 507 12.09 11.77 -18.14
CA GLU A 507 12.76 11.42 -19.40
C GLU A 507 13.28 9.98 -19.37
N ASN A 508 13.78 9.52 -18.21
CA ASN A 508 14.35 8.20 -18.02
C ASN A 508 13.27 7.15 -17.75
N VAL A 509 12.20 7.53 -17.02
CA VAL A 509 11.07 6.62 -16.74
C VAL A 509 10.35 6.21 -18.02
N GLU A 510 10.15 7.12 -18.98
CA GLU A 510 9.54 6.78 -20.27
C GLU A 510 10.40 5.82 -21.10
N ARG A 511 11.73 5.81 -20.87
CA ARG A 511 12.70 4.94 -21.56
C ARG A 511 13.14 3.73 -20.73
N GLU A 512 12.58 3.50 -19.54
CA GLU A 512 13.02 2.44 -18.63
C GLU A 512 13.13 1.07 -19.31
N ALA A 513 12.07 0.64 -20.02
CA ALA A 513 12.04 -0.65 -20.70
C ALA A 513 13.10 -0.75 -21.80
N GLU A 514 13.37 0.36 -22.50
CA GLU A 514 14.38 0.47 -23.54
C GLU A 514 15.79 0.33 -22.97
N ILE A 515 16.09 1.04 -21.89
CA ILE A 515 17.39 1.00 -21.20
C ILE A 515 17.65 -0.40 -20.63
N VAL A 516 16.67 -1.00 -19.94
CA VAL A 516 16.82 -2.34 -19.35
C VAL A 516 17.05 -3.41 -20.42
N ALA A 517 16.38 -3.31 -21.56
CA ALA A 517 16.56 -4.27 -22.66
C ALA A 517 17.98 -4.32 -23.21
N GLN A 518 18.74 -3.23 -23.04
CA GLN A 518 20.12 -3.11 -23.53
C GLN A 518 21.18 -3.27 -22.46
N SER A 519 20.82 -3.23 -21.18
CA SER A 519 21.78 -3.27 -20.06
C SER A 519 22.66 -4.53 -20.03
N GLY A 520 22.26 -5.59 -20.76
CA GLY A 520 23.03 -6.85 -20.88
C GLY A 520 23.90 -6.95 -22.12
N ARG A 521 24.02 -5.90 -22.94
CA ARG A 521 24.83 -5.91 -24.19
C ARG A 521 26.32 -5.79 -23.86
N PHE A 522 27.16 -6.17 -24.85
CA PHE A 522 28.61 -6.17 -24.71
C PHE A 522 29.15 -4.75 -24.38
N GLY A 523 29.83 -4.62 -23.27
CA GLY A 523 30.40 -3.36 -22.79
C GLY A 523 29.38 -2.29 -22.36
N ALA A 524 28.10 -2.59 -22.25
CA ALA A 524 27.07 -1.65 -21.80
C ALA A 524 27.31 -1.21 -20.35
N VAL A 525 27.13 0.08 -20.06
CA VAL A 525 27.17 0.62 -18.70
C VAL A 525 25.82 1.25 -18.39
N THR A 526 25.19 0.79 -17.31
CA THR A 526 23.89 1.30 -16.86
C THR A 526 23.98 1.74 -15.40
N ILE A 527 23.65 2.99 -15.13
CA ILE A 527 23.51 3.53 -13.77
C ILE A 527 22.03 3.46 -13.41
N ALA A 528 21.69 2.78 -12.31
CA ALA A 528 20.31 2.64 -11.87
C ALA A 528 20.16 3.08 -10.42
N THR A 529 19.17 3.95 -10.15
CA THR A 529 18.81 4.26 -8.75
C THR A 529 18.10 3.08 -8.11
N ASN A 530 18.53 2.71 -6.91
CA ASN A 530 17.99 1.65 -6.08
C ASN A 530 17.45 0.45 -6.89
N MET A 531 16.14 0.33 -6.95
CA MET A 531 15.43 -0.78 -7.57
C MET A 531 14.89 -0.45 -8.96
N ALA A 532 15.35 0.63 -9.60
CA ALA A 532 14.93 0.92 -10.98
C ALA A 532 15.16 -0.33 -11.86
N GLY A 533 14.16 -0.73 -12.63
CA GLY A 533 14.15 -2.00 -13.34
C GLY A 533 13.83 -3.24 -12.47
N ARG A 534 13.36 -3.09 -11.21
CA ARG A 534 12.87 -4.23 -10.41
C ARG A 534 11.72 -4.95 -11.14
N GLY A 535 11.67 -6.27 -11.03
CA GLY A 535 10.70 -7.08 -11.76
C GLY A 535 10.98 -7.26 -13.24
N THR A 536 12.06 -6.66 -13.78
CA THR A 536 12.51 -6.88 -15.18
C THR A 536 13.82 -7.65 -15.22
N ASP A 537 13.94 -8.54 -16.18
CA ASP A 537 15.14 -9.36 -16.36
C ASP A 537 16.14 -8.67 -17.31
N ILE A 538 17.42 -8.65 -16.90
CA ILE A 538 18.53 -8.25 -17.76
C ILE A 538 19.00 -9.50 -18.52
N ILE A 539 18.80 -9.53 -19.83
CA ILE A 539 19.18 -10.64 -20.70
C ILE A 539 20.56 -10.33 -21.29
N LEU A 540 21.52 -11.23 -21.08
CA LEU A 540 22.85 -11.08 -21.66
C LEU A 540 22.78 -11.10 -23.20
N GLY A 541 23.44 -10.14 -23.85
CA GLY A 541 23.36 -9.94 -25.30
C GLY A 541 22.19 -9.06 -25.75
N GLY A 542 21.26 -8.67 -24.85
CA GLY A 542 20.08 -7.86 -25.15
C GLY A 542 18.80 -8.65 -25.38
N ASN A 543 17.65 -7.98 -25.40
CA ASN A 543 16.33 -8.56 -25.56
C ASN A 543 15.80 -8.42 -27.00
N ALA A 544 15.99 -9.45 -27.83
CA ALA A 544 15.59 -9.45 -29.23
C ALA A 544 14.09 -9.23 -29.45
N GLU A 545 13.22 -9.81 -28.63
CA GLU A 545 11.75 -9.67 -28.73
C GLU A 545 11.32 -8.23 -28.41
N PHE A 546 11.90 -7.62 -27.39
CA PHE A 546 11.62 -6.22 -27.05
C PHE A 546 12.08 -5.27 -28.17
N MET A 547 13.28 -5.49 -28.71
CA MET A 547 13.81 -4.68 -29.82
C MET A 547 12.95 -4.81 -31.09
N ALA A 548 12.43 -6.01 -31.38
CA ALA A 548 11.49 -6.22 -32.48
C ALA A 548 10.16 -5.47 -32.27
N ARG A 549 9.60 -5.53 -31.08
CA ARG A 549 8.41 -4.72 -30.71
C ARG A 549 8.67 -3.23 -30.87
N LEU A 550 9.82 -2.77 -30.39
CA LEU A 550 10.22 -1.36 -30.47
C LEU A 550 10.36 -0.89 -31.94
N LYS A 551 10.88 -1.74 -32.83
CA LYS A 551 10.99 -1.45 -34.25
C LYS A 551 9.62 -1.35 -34.93
N LEU A 552 8.70 -2.25 -34.64
CA LEU A 552 7.32 -2.17 -35.13
C LEU A 552 6.59 -0.95 -34.58
N ARG A 553 6.82 -0.61 -33.30
CA ARG A 553 6.27 0.57 -32.66
C ARG A 553 6.72 1.84 -33.38
N GLU A 554 8.03 1.97 -33.69
CA GLU A 554 8.60 3.09 -34.45
C GLU A 554 7.92 3.27 -35.80
N MET A 555 7.60 2.16 -36.50
CA MET A 555 6.97 2.19 -37.84
C MET A 555 5.46 2.44 -37.78
N LEU A 556 4.75 1.88 -36.78
CA LEU A 556 3.28 1.89 -36.67
C LEU A 556 2.73 3.17 -36.04
N MET A 557 3.27 3.58 -34.88
CA MET A 557 2.66 4.63 -34.04
C MET A 557 2.53 6.00 -34.76
N PRO A 558 3.52 6.50 -35.51
CA PRO A 558 3.39 7.80 -36.21
C PRO A 558 2.24 7.80 -37.23
N ARG A 559 1.80 6.63 -37.68
CA ARG A 559 0.81 6.46 -38.76
C ARG A 559 -0.61 6.27 -38.25
N VAL A 560 -0.80 5.62 -37.08
CA VAL A 560 -2.13 5.26 -36.55
C VAL A 560 -2.58 6.14 -35.39
N VAL A 561 -1.66 6.76 -34.63
CA VAL A 561 -1.99 7.55 -33.46
C VAL A 561 -2.38 8.98 -33.82
N LYS A 562 -3.47 9.50 -33.23
CA LYS A 562 -3.89 10.90 -33.39
C LYS A 562 -2.80 11.82 -32.82
N PRO A 563 -2.41 12.90 -33.53
CA PRO A 563 -1.60 13.93 -32.91
C PRO A 563 -2.39 14.52 -31.72
N VAL A 564 -1.73 14.69 -30.60
CA VAL A 564 -2.33 15.36 -29.44
C VAL A 564 -2.54 16.80 -29.85
N GLU A 565 -3.79 17.20 -30.13
CA GLU A 565 -4.18 18.59 -30.29
C GLU A 565 -4.07 19.23 -28.89
N GLY A 566 -3.11 20.15 -28.76
CA GLY A 566 -2.89 20.84 -27.50
C GLY A 566 -4.18 21.55 -27.07
N VAL A 567 -4.74 21.16 -25.94
CA VAL A 567 -5.72 21.96 -25.23
C VAL A 567 -5.08 23.34 -25.06
N PHE A 568 -5.76 24.37 -25.53
CA PHE A 568 -5.32 25.77 -25.48
C PHE A 568 -5.07 26.19 -24.03
N VAL A 569 -3.89 25.90 -23.53
CA VAL A 569 -3.34 26.56 -22.36
C VAL A 569 -2.31 27.55 -22.91
N SER A 570 -2.52 28.84 -22.63
CA SER A 570 -1.65 29.92 -23.07
C SER A 570 -0.28 29.85 -22.40
N VAL A 571 0.54 28.88 -22.80
CA VAL A 571 1.93 28.72 -22.36
C VAL A 571 2.83 28.97 -23.56
N LYS A 572 3.76 29.91 -23.43
CA LYS A 572 4.70 30.38 -24.45
C LYS A 572 5.69 29.34 -25.02
N LYS A 573 5.56 28.05 -24.67
CA LYS A 573 6.27 26.94 -25.29
C LYS A 573 5.30 25.80 -25.56
N ALA A 574 5.10 25.45 -26.81
CA ALA A 574 4.41 24.23 -27.20
C ALA A 574 5.11 23.01 -26.55
N PRO A 575 4.35 22.03 -26.02
CA PRO A 575 4.97 20.80 -25.53
C PRO A 575 5.81 20.18 -26.65
N PRO A 576 6.98 19.57 -26.33
CA PRO A 576 7.81 18.95 -27.33
C PRO A 576 6.99 17.91 -28.09
N LYS A 577 7.02 17.94 -29.41
CA LYS A 577 6.37 16.94 -30.25
C LYS A 577 6.95 15.58 -29.86
N LYS A 578 6.12 14.66 -29.37
CA LYS A 578 6.53 13.30 -29.05
C LYS A 578 7.06 12.65 -30.34
N THR A 579 8.35 12.36 -30.37
CA THR A 579 8.99 11.69 -31.48
C THR A 579 9.05 10.20 -31.20
N TRP A 580 8.41 9.40 -32.05
CA TRP A 580 8.42 7.92 -31.97
C TRP A 580 9.74 7.33 -32.51
N LYS A 581 10.69 8.18 -32.96
CA LYS A 581 11.99 7.73 -33.46
C LYS A 581 12.82 7.20 -32.31
N VAL A 582 13.32 5.99 -32.49
CA VAL A 582 14.25 5.31 -31.59
C VAL A 582 15.66 5.48 -32.15
N ASN A 583 16.68 5.57 -31.25
CA ASN A 583 18.06 5.60 -31.70
C ASN A 583 18.41 4.30 -32.43
N GLU A 584 18.98 4.39 -33.63
CA GLU A 584 19.33 3.20 -34.46
C GLU A 584 20.34 2.27 -33.78
N ASP A 585 21.19 2.79 -32.88
CA ASP A 585 22.20 2.02 -32.13
C ASP A 585 21.61 1.00 -31.16
N ILE A 586 20.29 1.14 -30.84
CA ILE A 586 19.57 0.20 -30.01
C ILE A 586 19.41 -1.15 -30.69
N PHE A 587 19.25 -1.16 -31.99
CA PHE A 587 19.01 -2.37 -32.72
C PHE A 587 20.32 -3.14 -32.98
N PRO A 588 20.31 -4.47 -32.86
CA PRO A 588 21.54 -5.29 -33.04
C PRO A 588 22.04 -5.30 -34.47
N CYS A 589 21.15 -5.08 -35.44
CA CYS A 589 21.47 -5.00 -36.87
C CYS A 589 20.43 -4.16 -37.62
N LYS A 590 20.73 -3.74 -38.83
CA LYS A 590 19.73 -3.23 -39.77
C LYS A 590 18.89 -4.38 -40.29
N LEU A 591 17.56 -4.21 -40.34
CA LEU A 591 16.65 -5.21 -40.84
C LEU A 591 16.96 -5.57 -42.29
N SER A 592 16.85 -6.84 -42.65
CA SER A 592 16.89 -7.30 -44.02
C SER A 592 15.78 -6.66 -44.87
N SER A 593 16.00 -6.52 -46.16
CA SER A 593 15.00 -5.92 -47.08
C SER A 593 13.67 -6.68 -47.07
N GLY A 594 13.69 -8.01 -46.90
CA GLY A 594 12.49 -8.84 -46.78
C GLY A 594 11.68 -8.55 -45.51
N ASN A 595 12.33 -8.47 -44.36
CA ASN A 595 11.65 -8.19 -43.09
C ASN A 595 11.19 -6.71 -42.98
N THR A 596 11.90 -5.79 -43.63
CA THR A 596 11.47 -4.40 -43.76
C THR A 596 10.20 -4.29 -44.58
N GLN A 597 10.13 -5.00 -45.73
CA GLN A 597 8.95 -5.03 -46.58
C GLN A 597 7.75 -5.68 -45.85
N LEU A 598 7.96 -6.82 -45.17
CA LEU A 598 6.93 -7.49 -44.40
C LEU A 598 6.33 -6.58 -43.31
N ALA A 599 7.19 -5.88 -42.58
CA ALA A 599 6.76 -4.91 -41.57
C ALA A 599 5.97 -3.74 -42.20
N GLU A 600 6.45 -3.19 -43.31
CA GLU A 600 5.76 -2.12 -44.02
C GLU A 600 4.38 -2.54 -44.53
N GLU A 601 4.27 -3.74 -45.13
CA GLU A 601 2.97 -4.30 -45.55
C GLU A 601 1.99 -4.45 -44.36
N ALA A 602 2.48 -4.93 -43.22
CA ALA A 602 1.67 -5.09 -42.04
C ALA A 602 1.18 -3.73 -41.48
N VAL A 603 2.05 -2.72 -41.42
CA VAL A 603 1.73 -1.37 -41.01
C VAL A 603 0.75 -0.68 -41.96
N GLN A 604 0.89 -0.88 -43.28
CA GLN A 604 -0.06 -0.37 -44.27
C GLN A 604 -1.43 -1.00 -44.16
N LEU A 605 -1.51 -2.29 -43.91
CA LEU A 605 -2.77 -2.99 -43.63
C LEU A 605 -3.43 -2.42 -42.33
N ALA A 606 -2.66 -2.22 -41.30
CA ALA A 606 -3.13 -1.58 -40.03
C ALA A 606 -3.67 -0.17 -40.29
N MET A 607 -2.97 0.67 -41.07
CA MET A 607 -3.45 2.00 -41.46
C MET A 607 -4.79 1.96 -42.23
N LYS A 608 -4.92 1.00 -43.13
CA LYS A 608 -6.12 0.84 -43.97
C LYS A 608 -7.32 0.41 -43.12
N THR A 609 -7.11 -0.50 -42.15
CA THR A 609 -8.19 -1.12 -41.36
C THR A 609 -8.53 -0.30 -40.11
N TRP A 610 -7.53 0.15 -39.36
CA TRP A 610 -7.73 0.93 -38.15
C TRP A 610 -7.91 2.43 -38.40
N GLY A 611 -7.56 2.90 -39.60
CA GLY A 611 -7.59 4.29 -39.97
C GLY A 611 -6.28 5.06 -39.71
N GLN A 612 -5.99 6.01 -40.60
CA GLN A 612 -4.80 6.84 -40.47
C GLN A 612 -5.00 7.89 -39.37
N ARG A 613 -4.13 7.91 -38.35
CA ARG A 613 -4.18 8.85 -37.23
C ARG A 613 -5.54 8.90 -36.53
N SER A 614 -6.15 7.75 -36.32
CA SER A 614 -7.52 7.61 -35.79
C SER A 614 -7.56 7.13 -34.35
N LEU A 615 -6.53 6.41 -33.88
CA LEU A 615 -6.49 5.80 -32.56
C LEU A 615 -5.90 6.75 -31.50
N ILE A 616 -6.32 6.58 -30.25
CA ILE A 616 -5.60 7.13 -29.09
C ILE A 616 -4.34 6.28 -28.84
N GLU A 617 -3.33 6.87 -28.23
CA GLU A 617 -2.03 6.21 -27.99
C GLU A 617 -2.19 4.90 -27.22
N LEU A 618 -2.98 4.91 -26.13
CA LEU A 618 -3.21 3.72 -25.32
C LEU A 618 -3.79 2.55 -26.12
N GLU A 619 -4.82 2.81 -26.91
CA GLU A 619 -5.47 1.79 -27.76
C GLU A 619 -4.49 1.24 -28.81
N ALA A 620 -3.65 2.09 -29.40
CA ALA A 620 -2.65 1.65 -30.37
C ALA A 620 -1.56 0.77 -29.73
N GLU A 621 -1.13 1.11 -28.51
CA GLU A 621 -0.18 0.30 -27.72
C GLU A 621 -0.78 -1.06 -27.31
N GLU A 622 -2.05 -1.11 -26.92
CA GLU A 622 -2.74 -2.35 -26.56
C GLU A 622 -2.86 -3.27 -27.79
N ARG A 623 -3.24 -2.74 -28.95
CA ARG A 623 -3.31 -3.51 -30.20
C ARG A 623 -1.93 -4.02 -30.65
N LEU A 624 -0.87 -3.21 -30.50
CA LEU A 624 0.50 -3.63 -30.77
C LEU A 624 0.95 -4.71 -29.78
N SER A 625 0.63 -4.57 -28.52
CA SER A 625 0.94 -5.57 -27.49
C SER A 625 0.31 -6.91 -27.84
N TYR A 626 -0.98 -6.90 -28.19
CA TYR A 626 -1.69 -8.10 -28.65
C TYR A 626 -1.12 -8.71 -29.95
N ALA A 627 -0.66 -7.85 -30.86
CA ALA A 627 0.02 -8.34 -32.08
C ALA A 627 1.36 -9.02 -31.77
N CYS A 628 2.09 -8.62 -30.72
CA CYS A 628 3.35 -9.24 -30.31
C CYS A 628 3.17 -10.54 -29.50
N GLU A 629 1.93 -10.97 -29.22
CA GLU A 629 1.65 -12.26 -28.56
C GLU A 629 1.87 -13.44 -29.52
N LYS A 630 2.22 -14.63 -28.96
CA LYS A 630 2.45 -15.85 -29.76
C LYS A 630 1.18 -16.70 -29.92
N GLY A 631 0.10 -16.39 -29.20
CA GLY A 631 -1.15 -17.12 -29.24
C GLY A 631 -1.91 -16.97 -30.58
N PRO A 632 -2.90 -17.81 -30.88
CA PRO A 632 -3.69 -17.68 -32.10
C PRO A 632 -4.51 -16.39 -32.13
N ALA A 633 -4.54 -15.69 -33.27
CA ALA A 633 -5.35 -14.50 -33.50
C ALA A 633 -6.27 -14.70 -34.71
N GLN A 634 -7.46 -14.07 -34.69
CA GLN A 634 -8.45 -14.14 -35.76
C GLN A 634 -8.44 -12.87 -36.65
N ASP A 635 -8.00 -11.73 -36.08
CA ASP A 635 -7.91 -10.46 -36.81
C ASP A 635 -6.76 -10.49 -37.79
N GLU A 636 -7.05 -10.23 -39.09
CA GLU A 636 -6.08 -10.27 -40.19
C GLU A 636 -4.92 -9.29 -39.97
N VAL A 637 -5.19 -8.09 -39.41
CA VAL A 637 -4.17 -7.08 -39.10
C VAL A 637 -3.24 -7.58 -38.02
N ILE A 638 -3.80 -8.15 -36.97
CA ILE A 638 -3.04 -8.70 -35.82
C ILE A 638 -2.18 -9.89 -36.30
N VAL A 639 -2.73 -10.77 -37.15
CA VAL A 639 -1.99 -11.91 -37.70
C VAL A 639 -0.79 -11.45 -38.56
N LYS A 640 -0.98 -10.41 -39.39
CA LYS A 640 0.07 -9.89 -40.26
C LYS A 640 1.17 -9.17 -39.42
N LEU A 641 0.78 -8.33 -38.44
CA LEU A 641 1.71 -7.68 -37.51
C LEU A 641 2.49 -8.71 -36.69
N ARG A 642 1.84 -9.79 -36.24
CA ARG A 642 2.46 -10.90 -35.51
C ARG A 642 3.50 -11.64 -36.35
N SER A 643 3.19 -11.91 -37.60
CA SER A 643 4.13 -12.53 -38.53
C SER A 643 5.38 -11.65 -38.70
N ALA A 644 5.19 -10.33 -38.90
CA ALA A 644 6.29 -9.39 -38.99
C ALA A 644 7.12 -9.36 -37.70
N PHE A 645 6.46 -9.32 -36.53
CA PHE A 645 7.13 -9.36 -35.22
C PHE A 645 7.99 -10.60 -35.03
N LEU A 646 7.48 -11.78 -35.34
CA LEU A 646 8.19 -13.05 -35.17
C LEU A 646 9.41 -13.17 -36.07
N GLU A 647 9.32 -12.74 -37.33
CA GLU A 647 10.47 -12.78 -38.27
C GLU A 647 11.54 -11.74 -37.91
N ILE A 648 11.15 -10.53 -37.46
CA ILE A 648 12.10 -9.53 -36.96
C ILE A 648 12.79 -10.03 -35.70
N ALA A 649 12.01 -10.58 -34.74
CA ALA A 649 12.56 -11.13 -33.51
C ALA A 649 13.55 -12.27 -33.76
N LYS A 650 13.27 -13.13 -34.76
CA LYS A 650 14.15 -14.23 -35.16
C LYS A 650 15.45 -13.71 -35.76
N GLU A 651 15.38 -12.68 -36.62
CA GLU A 651 16.56 -12.04 -37.19
C GLU A 651 17.43 -11.41 -36.07
N PHE A 652 16.85 -10.64 -35.19
CA PHE A 652 17.57 -10.02 -34.07
C PHE A 652 18.16 -11.05 -33.12
N LYS A 653 17.48 -12.18 -32.90
CA LYS A 653 17.93 -13.23 -31.98
C LYS A 653 19.28 -13.83 -32.41
N VAL A 654 19.55 -13.95 -33.68
CA VAL A 654 20.85 -14.46 -34.15
C VAL A 654 22.00 -13.58 -33.65
N PHE A 655 21.86 -12.27 -33.80
CA PHE A 655 22.91 -11.31 -33.38
C PHE A 655 23.00 -11.19 -31.84
N THR A 656 21.88 -11.20 -31.17
CA THR A 656 21.88 -11.11 -29.67
C THR A 656 22.45 -12.38 -29.05
N GLU A 657 22.30 -13.57 -29.68
CA GLU A 657 22.94 -14.80 -29.20
C GLU A 657 24.46 -14.81 -29.41
N GLU A 658 24.95 -14.28 -30.55
CA GLU A 658 26.39 -14.09 -30.74
C GLU A 658 26.99 -13.13 -29.73
N GLU A 659 26.29 -11.99 -29.47
CA GLU A 659 26.68 -11.01 -28.47
C GLU A 659 26.66 -11.60 -27.06
N ARG A 660 25.65 -12.41 -26.75
CA ARG A 660 25.55 -13.17 -25.47
C ARG A 660 26.76 -14.05 -25.23
N ASN A 661 27.22 -14.77 -26.25
CA ASN A 661 28.40 -15.61 -26.13
C ASN A 661 29.66 -14.81 -25.83
N LYS A 662 29.84 -13.62 -26.44
CA LYS A 662 30.93 -12.70 -26.15
C LYS A 662 30.86 -12.20 -24.71
N VAL A 663 29.68 -11.79 -24.22
CA VAL A 663 29.44 -11.34 -22.85
C VAL A 663 29.71 -12.45 -21.83
N VAL A 664 29.29 -13.67 -22.11
CA VAL A 664 29.57 -14.83 -21.25
C VAL A 664 31.06 -15.12 -21.15
N GLN A 665 31.81 -15.01 -22.26
CA GLN A 665 33.27 -15.15 -22.25
C GLN A 665 33.97 -14.03 -21.52
N ALA A 666 33.42 -12.80 -21.56
CA ALA A 666 33.93 -11.64 -20.79
C ALA A 666 33.67 -11.74 -19.28
N GLY A 667 32.87 -12.71 -18.84
CA GLY A 667 32.59 -12.91 -17.41
C GLY A 667 31.13 -12.65 -16.98
N GLY A 668 30.24 -12.30 -17.90
CA GLY A 668 28.84 -12.00 -17.64
C GLY A 668 28.61 -10.58 -17.07
N LEU A 669 27.46 -10.33 -16.47
CA LEU A 669 27.10 -9.03 -15.90
C LEU A 669 27.88 -8.75 -14.60
N HIS A 670 28.53 -7.60 -14.51
CA HIS A 670 29.17 -7.08 -13.29
C HIS A 670 28.25 -6.08 -12.59
N VAL A 671 28.01 -6.28 -11.31
CA VAL A 671 27.16 -5.40 -10.48
C VAL A 671 28.03 -4.62 -9.51
N VAL A 672 27.94 -3.30 -9.56
CA VAL A 672 28.61 -2.37 -8.65
C VAL A 672 27.57 -1.76 -7.72
N GLY A 673 27.71 -1.95 -6.42
CA GLY A 673 26.94 -1.24 -5.40
C GLY A 673 27.75 -0.06 -4.86
N THR A 674 27.17 1.14 -4.83
CA THR A 674 27.84 2.35 -4.33
C THR A 674 27.61 2.61 -2.85
N GLU A 675 26.60 1.95 -2.25
CA GLU A 675 26.30 1.99 -0.83
C GLU A 675 25.66 0.68 -0.39
N ARG A 676 25.67 0.40 0.91
CA ARG A 676 24.82 -0.64 1.52
C ARG A 676 23.46 -0.03 1.86
N HIS A 677 22.41 -0.79 1.55
CA HIS A 677 21.04 -0.41 1.85
C HIS A 677 20.69 -0.69 3.33
N GLU A 678 19.56 -0.17 3.78
CA GLU A 678 19.04 -0.39 5.13
C GLU A 678 18.79 -1.87 5.46
N SER A 679 18.54 -2.70 4.46
CA SER A 679 18.33 -4.14 4.59
C SER A 679 19.28 -4.95 3.71
N ARG A 680 19.85 -6.01 4.25
CA ARG A 680 20.67 -7.02 3.52
C ARG A 680 19.88 -7.63 2.34
N ARG A 681 18.60 -7.70 2.46
CA ARG A 681 17.66 -8.16 1.45
C ARG A 681 17.78 -7.34 0.15
N ILE A 682 17.80 -6.01 0.26
CA ILE A 682 17.93 -5.10 -0.89
C ILE A 682 19.29 -5.26 -1.58
N ASP A 683 20.37 -5.40 -0.79
CA ASP A 683 21.69 -5.68 -1.34
C ASP A 683 21.73 -7.01 -2.10
N ASN A 684 21.07 -8.05 -1.58
CA ASN A 684 20.97 -9.35 -2.24
C ASN A 684 20.12 -9.30 -3.52
N GLN A 685 19.11 -8.44 -3.58
CA GLN A 685 18.32 -8.20 -4.79
C GLN A 685 19.15 -7.51 -5.87
N LEU A 686 20.00 -6.54 -5.49
CA LEU A 686 20.92 -5.88 -6.43
C LEU A 686 21.93 -6.90 -6.95
N ARG A 687 22.59 -7.68 -6.09
CA ARG A 687 23.51 -8.77 -6.49
C ARG A 687 22.79 -9.79 -7.39
N GLY A 688 21.53 -10.09 -7.12
CA GLY A 688 20.70 -11.03 -7.86
C GLY A 688 20.37 -10.62 -9.30
N ARG A 689 20.77 -9.43 -9.73
CA ARG A 689 20.69 -9.01 -11.13
C ARG A 689 21.69 -9.79 -12.00
N SER A 690 22.80 -10.23 -11.43
CA SER A 690 23.87 -10.97 -12.07
C SER A 690 23.83 -12.47 -11.71
N GLY A 691 24.37 -13.33 -12.57
CA GLY A 691 24.52 -14.76 -12.33
C GLY A 691 23.22 -15.54 -12.36
N ARG A 692 22.28 -15.21 -13.27
CA ARG A 692 20.98 -15.84 -13.42
C ARG A 692 21.05 -17.09 -14.27
N GLN A 693 20.23 -18.10 -13.94
CA GLN A 693 20.09 -19.36 -14.71
C GLN A 693 21.43 -20.05 -15.01
N GLY A 694 22.42 -19.93 -14.09
CA GLY A 694 23.74 -20.52 -14.26
C GLY A 694 24.68 -19.76 -15.18
N ASP A 695 24.35 -18.52 -15.56
CA ASP A 695 25.25 -17.62 -16.29
C ASP A 695 26.37 -17.12 -15.33
N PRO A 696 27.57 -16.83 -15.85
CA PRO A 696 28.63 -16.18 -15.06
C PRO A 696 28.23 -14.77 -14.69
N GLY A 697 28.92 -14.21 -13.73
CA GLY A 697 28.73 -12.83 -13.29
C GLY A 697 29.52 -12.53 -12.02
N SER A 698 29.55 -11.26 -11.65
CA SER A 698 30.24 -10.82 -10.44
C SER A 698 29.52 -9.63 -9.77
N SER A 699 29.82 -9.42 -8.50
CA SER A 699 29.33 -8.23 -7.79
C SER A 699 30.39 -7.70 -6.83
N ARG A 700 30.42 -6.38 -6.66
CA ARG A 700 31.31 -5.70 -5.71
C ARG A 700 30.65 -4.44 -5.16
N PHE A 701 30.81 -4.18 -3.84
CA PHE A 701 30.35 -2.96 -3.20
C PHE A 701 31.52 -2.03 -2.86
N PHE A 702 31.33 -0.76 -3.13
CA PHE A 702 32.24 0.33 -2.80
C PHE A 702 31.55 1.24 -1.79
N LEU A 703 32.12 1.37 -0.60
CA LEU A 703 31.51 1.99 0.56
C LEU A 703 32.38 3.12 1.11
N SER A 704 31.77 4.12 1.73
CA SER A 704 32.46 5.14 2.51
C SER A 704 31.99 5.08 3.96
N LEU A 705 32.90 5.42 4.90
CA LEU A 705 32.51 5.59 6.30
C LEU A 705 31.58 6.79 6.53
N GLU A 706 31.42 7.66 5.53
CA GLU A 706 30.51 8.81 5.51
C GLU A 706 29.11 8.42 5.00
N ASP A 707 28.92 7.20 4.46
CA ASP A 707 27.62 6.74 3.96
C ASP A 707 26.59 6.69 5.11
N ASN A 708 25.32 6.94 4.79
CA ASN A 708 24.24 7.11 5.75
C ASN A 708 24.11 5.94 6.76
N ILE A 709 24.32 4.73 6.32
CA ILE A 709 24.21 3.56 7.21
C ILE A 709 25.26 3.60 8.34
N PHE A 710 26.47 4.10 8.07
CA PHE A 710 27.52 4.26 9.07
C PHE A 710 27.29 5.50 9.93
N ARG A 711 26.85 6.61 9.33
CA ARG A 711 26.60 7.87 10.01
C ARG A 711 25.45 7.76 11.02
N ILE A 712 24.33 7.15 10.63
CA ILE A 712 23.11 7.10 11.42
C ILE A 712 23.08 5.91 12.37
N PHE A 713 23.57 4.74 11.95
CA PHE A 713 23.42 3.49 12.70
C PHE A 713 24.74 2.86 13.16
N GLY A 714 25.88 3.41 12.74
CA GLY A 714 27.20 2.85 13.02
C GLY A 714 27.65 2.92 14.48
N GLY A 715 27.12 3.88 15.24
CA GLY A 715 27.41 4.06 16.67
C GLY A 715 28.89 4.37 17.00
N ASP A 716 29.20 4.49 18.30
CA ASP A 716 30.50 4.93 18.83
C ASP A 716 31.69 4.05 18.38
N ARG A 717 31.45 2.77 18.10
CA ARG A 717 32.52 1.86 17.65
C ARG A 717 33.06 2.23 16.27
N ILE A 718 32.19 2.60 15.36
CA ILE A 718 32.58 2.99 13.99
C ILE A 718 33.19 4.41 14.03
N GLN A 719 32.62 5.34 14.83
CA GLN A 719 33.24 6.64 15.06
C GLN A 719 34.63 6.54 15.69
N GLY A 720 34.81 5.59 16.64
CA GLY A 720 36.13 5.27 17.22
C GLY A 720 37.10 4.74 16.17
N LEU A 721 36.62 3.88 15.25
CA LEU A 721 37.42 3.39 14.12
C LEU A 721 37.80 4.51 13.16
N MET A 722 36.85 5.39 12.81
CA MET A 722 37.09 6.57 11.98
C MET A 722 38.19 7.49 12.54
N ARG A 723 38.21 7.67 13.87
CA ARG A 723 39.24 8.46 14.56
C ARG A 723 40.61 7.76 14.61
N ALA A 724 40.62 6.43 14.66
CA ALA A 724 41.84 5.63 14.71
C ALA A 724 42.57 5.52 13.36
N PHE A 725 41.80 5.47 12.26
CA PHE A 725 42.35 5.47 10.90
C PHE A 725 42.70 6.89 10.46
N ARG A 726 43.87 7.39 10.89
CA ARG A 726 44.44 8.67 10.43
C ARG A 726 45.12 8.57 9.05
N VAL A 727 44.92 7.50 8.31
CA VAL A 727 45.63 7.17 7.06
C VAL A 727 44.85 7.72 5.86
N GLU A 728 45.59 8.11 4.84
CA GLU A 728 45.14 8.53 3.50
C GLU A 728 44.02 7.66 2.93
N ASP A 729 43.24 8.16 1.94
CA ASP A 729 42.12 7.47 1.29
C ASP A 729 42.58 6.20 0.54
N LEU A 730 43.05 5.21 1.29
CA LEU A 730 43.39 3.89 0.79
C LEU A 730 42.22 2.92 1.00
N PRO A 731 41.95 2.03 0.03
CA PRO A 731 40.92 1.02 0.15
C PRO A 731 41.21 0.05 1.31
N ILE A 732 40.22 -0.15 2.18
CA ILE A 732 40.33 -1.05 3.30
C ILE A 732 39.45 -2.27 3.01
N GLU A 733 40.09 -3.43 2.78
CA GLU A 733 39.39 -4.72 2.72
C GLU A 733 39.58 -5.44 4.06
N SER A 734 38.56 -5.44 4.91
CA SER A 734 38.62 -6.07 6.21
C SER A 734 37.36 -6.87 6.52
N LYS A 735 37.55 -8.18 6.78
CA LYS A 735 36.46 -9.04 7.24
C LYS A 735 35.81 -8.57 8.57
N MET A 736 36.56 -7.78 9.36
CA MET A 736 36.00 -7.19 10.58
C MET A 736 35.04 -6.04 10.29
N LEU A 737 35.35 -5.22 9.30
CA LEU A 737 34.46 -4.14 8.81
C LEU A 737 33.18 -4.71 8.19
N THR A 738 33.29 -5.73 7.34
CA THR A 738 32.12 -6.40 6.76
C THR A 738 31.19 -6.98 7.84
N LYS A 739 31.75 -7.58 8.90
CA LYS A 739 30.96 -8.06 10.04
C LYS A 739 30.27 -6.92 10.82
N ALA A 740 30.98 -5.80 11.01
CA ALA A 740 30.41 -4.65 11.70
C ALA A 740 29.27 -4.02 10.89
N LEU A 741 29.40 -3.99 9.57
CA LEU A 741 28.32 -3.60 8.64
C LEU A 741 27.10 -4.51 8.73
N ASP A 742 27.31 -5.82 8.65
CA ASP A 742 26.21 -6.78 8.76
C ASP A 742 25.48 -6.63 10.12
N GLU A 743 26.20 -6.31 11.19
CA GLU A 743 25.60 -6.05 12.50
C GLU A 743 24.84 -4.72 12.54
N ALA A 744 25.36 -3.67 11.89
CA ALA A 744 24.67 -2.40 11.74
C ALA A 744 23.36 -2.57 10.94
N GLN A 745 23.41 -3.27 9.80
CA GLN A 745 22.21 -3.56 9.00
C GLN A 745 21.16 -4.35 9.80
N ARG A 746 21.57 -5.34 10.61
CA ARG A 746 20.62 -6.07 11.48
C ARG A 746 19.95 -5.17 12.51
N LYS A 747 20.66 -4.18 13.06
CA LYS A 747 20.06 -3.21 13.98
C LYS A 747 19.02 -2.33 13.27
N VAL A 748 19.31 -1.94 12.03
CA VAL A 748 18.37 -1.18 11.18
C VAL A 748 17.14 -2.01 10.85
N GLU A 749 17.34 -3.27 10.40
CA GLU A 749 16.27 -4.22 10.13
C GLU A 749 15.36 -4.40 11.35
N ASN A 750 15.93 -4.63 12.53
CA ASN A 750 15.15 -4.76 13.77
C ASN A 750 14.40 -3.47 14.14
N TYR A 751 15.02 -2.30 13.99
CA TYR A 751 14.39 -1.03 14.27
C TYR A 751 13.14 -0.81 13.38
N PHE A 752 13.24 -1.08 12.09
CA PHE A 752 12.09 -0.98 11.20
C PHE A 752 11.05 -2.08 11.43
N PHE A 753 11.48 -3.27 11.85
CA PHE A 753 10.55 -4.32 12.27
C PHE A 753 9.71 -3.87 13.48
N ASP A 754 10.34 -3.27 14.48
CA ASP A 754 9.63 -2.76 15.66
C ASP A 754 8.62 -1.67 15.28
N ILE A 755 8.96 -0.77 14.34
CA ILE A 755 8.03 0.25 13.82
C ILE A 755 6.83 -0.39 13.13
N ARG A 756 7.06 -1.37 12.23
CA ARG A 756 5.97 -2.06 11.52
C ARG A 756 5.09 -2.86 12.46
N LYS A 757 5.70 -3.50 13.47
CA LYS A 757 4.98 -4.23 14.49
C LYS A 757 4.11 -3.29 15.33
N GLN A 758 4.65 -2.16 15.75
CA GLN A 758 3.89 -1.13 16.47
C GLN A 758 2.73 -0.60 15.62
N LEU A 759 2.95 -0.28 14.35
CA LEU A 759 1.89 0.14 13.44
C LEU A 759 0.77 -0.90 13.35
N PHE A 760 1.12 -2.17 13.22
CA PHE A 760 0.16 -3.27 13.19
C PHE A 760 -0.62 -3.40 14.50
N GLU A 761 0.04 -3.35 15.65
CA GLU A 761 -0.60 -3.48 16.98
C GLU A 761 -1.58 -2.32 17.26
N TYR A 762 -1.29 -1.10 16.81
CA TYR A 762 -2.21 0.03 16.91
C TYR A 762 -3.38 -0.09 15.91
N ASP A 763 -3.14 -0.50 14.68
CA ASP A 763 -4.19 -0.67 13.68
C ASP A 763 -5.09 -1.89 13.97
N GLU A 764 -4.61 -2.91 14.69
CA GLU A 764 -5.41 -4.05 15.12
C GLU A 764 -6.60 -3.63 16.02
N VAL A 765 -6.39 -2.61 16.86
CA VAL A 765 -7.47 -2.02 17.66
C VAL A 765 -8.52 -1.40 16.76
N LEU A 766 -8.09 -0.66 15.76
CA LEU A 766 -8.95 -0.01 14.78
C LEU A 766 -9.63 -1.02 13.86
N ASN A 767 -8.95 -2.14 13.55
CA ASN A 767 -9.45 -3.17 12.64
C ASN A 767 -10.74 -3.82 13.14
N SER A 768 -10.78 -4.18 14.43
CA SER A 768 -11.98 -4.77 15.03
C SER A 768 -13.17 -3.79 15.05
N GLN A 769 -12.91 -2.50 15.20
CA GLN A 769 -13.92 -1.44 15.14
C GLN A 769 -14.41 -1.21 13.70
N ARG A 770 -13.48 -1.21 12.74
CA ARG A 770 -13.74 -1.08 11.30
C ARG A 770 -14.67 -2.19 10.82
N ASP A 771 -14.38 -3.44 11.16
CA ASP A 771 -15.18 -4.60 10.78
C ASP A 771 -16.63 -4.44 11.24
N ARG A 772 -16.84 -3.98 12.47
CA ARG A 772 -18.18 -3.77 13.02
C ARG A 772 -18.92 -2.63 12.31
N VAL A 773 -18.27 -1.46 12.13
CA VAL A 773 -18.89 -0.31 11.46
C VAL A 773 -19.21 -0.63 9.99
N TYR A 774 -18.31 -1.29 9.29
CA TYR A 774 -18.52 -1.66 7.89
C TYR A 774 -19.56 -2.75 7.72
N ALA A 775 -19.69 -3.68 8.68
CA ALA A 775 -20.77 -4.67 8.69
C ALA A 775 -22.14 -3.98 8.84
N GLU A 776 -22.28 -3.03 9.77
CA GLU A 776 -23.51 -2.25 9.93
C GLU A 776 -23.81 -1.38 8.70
N ARG A 777 -22.79 -0.72 8.15
CA ARG A 777 -22.94 0.07 6.94
C ARG A 777 -23.39 -0.77 5.74
N ARG A 778 -22.81 -1.96 5.57
CA ARG A 778 -23.20 -2.90 4.53
C ARG A 778 -24.63 -3.42 4.73
N ARG A 779 -24.99 -3.75 5.98
CA ARG A 779 -26.36 -4.11 6.31
C ARG A 779 -27.36 -3.02 5.89
N ALA A 780 -27.04 -1.76 6.14
CA ALA A 780 -27.88 -0.63 5.70
C ALA A 780 -27.93 -0.47 4.18
N LEU A 781 -26.85 -0.77 3.45
CA LEU A 781 -26.81 -0.69 1.99
C LEU A 781 -27.58 -1.80 1.29
N GLU A 782 -27.42 -3.05 1.76
CA GLU A 782 -27.92 -4.26 1.10
C GLU A 782 -29.36 -4.63 1.53
N SER A 783 -29.84 -4.13 2.68
CA SER A 783 -31.16 -4.44 3.18
C SER A 783 -32.23 -3.62 2.46
N ASP A 784 -33.30 -4.29 2.06
CA ASP A 784 -34.50 -3.64 1.49
C ASP A 784 -35.43 -3.10 2.58
N ASP A 785 -35.37 -3.66 3.80
CA ASP A 785 -36.13 -3.20 4.96
C ASP A 785 -35.23 -3.08 6.20
N LEU A 786 -35.15 -1.88 6.75
CA LEU A 786 -34.32 -1.55 7.91
C LEU A 786 -35.13 -1.47 9.22
N GLN A 787 -36.42 -1.81 9.18
CA GLN A 787 -37.30 -1.71 10.34
C GLN A 787 -36.75 -2.40 11.58
N SER A 788 -36.22 -3.61 11.46
CA SER A 788 -35.65 -4.36 12.58
C SER A 788 -34.45 -3.68 13.20
N LEU A 789 -33.57 -3.06 12.38
CA LEU A 789 -32.41 -2.32 12.84
C LEU A 789 -32.78 -1.03 13.56
N ILE A 790 -33.78 -0.30 13.03
CA ILE A 790 -34.26 0.93 13.65
C ILE A 790 -34.97 0.65 14.99
N ILE A 791 -35.73 -0.45 15.10
CA ILE A 791 -36.33 -0.89 16.35
C ILE A 791 -35.23 -1.17 17.39
N GLU A 792 -34.20 -1.90 17.01
CA GLU A 792 -33.04 -2.16 17.88
C GLU A 792 -32.39 -0.82 18.33
N TYR A 793 -32.19 0.13 17.42
CA TYR A 793 -31.64 1.44 17.76
C TYR A 793 -32.58 2.24 18.68
N ALA A 794 -33.89 2.18 18.48
CA ALA A 794 -34.87 2.84 19.33
C ALA A 794 -34.85 2.25 20.75
N GLU A 795 -34.84 0.93 20.89
CA GLU A 795 -34.77 0.25 22.19
C GLU A 795 -33.49 0.59 22.94
N LEU A 796 -32.33 0.49 22.28
CA LEU A 796 -31.02 0.84 22.88
C LEU A 796 -30.94 2.34 23.24
N THR A 797 -31.58 3.22 22.45
CA THR A 797 -31.63 4.65 22.76
C THR A 797 -32.46 4.92 23.99
N MET A 798 -33.56 4.18 24.20
CA MET A 798 -34.35 4.28 25.42
C MET A 798 -33.55 3.81 26.64
N ASP A 799 -32.75 2.75 26.49
CA ASP A 799 -31.85 2.27 27.55
C ASP A 799 -30.79 3.32 27.91
N ASP A 800 -30.10 3.89 26.88
CA ASP A 800 -29.09 4.92 27.09
C ASP A 800 -29.68 6.14 27.82
N ILE A 801 -30.94 6.54 27.51
CA ILE A 801 -31.62 7.66 28.18
C ILE A 801 -32.00 7.29 29.61
N LEU A 802 -32.48 6.05 29.84
CA LEU A 802 -32.83 5.55 31.16
C LEU A 802 -31.59 5.50 32.06
N GLU A 803 -30.51 4.87 31.62
CA GLU A 803 -29.27 4.74 32.39
C GLU A 803 -28.65 6.09 32.75
N ALA A 804 -28.70 7.07 31.83
CA ALA A 804 -28.19 8.42 32.08
C ALA A 804 -28.99 9.24 33.10
N ASN A 805 -30.25 8.86 33.38
CA ASN A 805 -31.14 9.63 34.30
C ASN A 805 -31.56 8.82 35.54
N VAL A 806 -31.53 7.51 35.47
CA VAL A 806 -31.90 6.58 36.54
C VAL A 806 -30.83 5.51 36.65
N GLY A 807 -30.03 5.53 37.68
CA GLY A 807 -28.97 4.54 37.90
C GLY A 807 -29.58 3.14 38.15
N PRO A 808 -29.01 2.05 37.58
CA PRO A 808 -29.55 0.69 37.77
C PRO A 808 -29.58 0.21 39.23
N ASP A 809 -28.66 0.74 40.07
CA ASP A 809 -28.57 0.42 41.52
C ASP A 809 -29.34 1.39 42.41
N ALA A 810 -29.98 2.40 41.81
CA ALA A 810 -30.70 3.41 42.56
C ALA A 810 -32.08 2.90 43.04
N PRO A 811 -32.49 3.06 44.32
CA PRO A 811 -33.80 2.68 44.79
C PRO A 811 -34.91 3.45 44.06
N ALA A 812 -36.02 2.78 43.75
CA ALA A 812 -37.11 3.33 42.93
C ALA A 812 -37.69 4.66 43.47
N GLU A 813 -37.56 4.92 44.76
CA GLU A 813 -38.02 6.13 45.42
C GLU A 813 -37.13 7.36 45.06
N SER A 814 -35.87 7.14 44.64
CA SER A 814 -34.91 8.21 44.32
C SER A 814 -34.93 8.57 42.84
N TRP A 815 -35.77 7.93 42.03
CA TRP A 815 -35.79 8.15 40.57
C TRP A 815 -36.39 9.52 40.20
N ASP A 816 -35.62 10.30 39.42
CA ASP A 816 -36.10 11.57 38.88
C ASP A 816 -36.90 11.32 37.58
N LEU A 817 -38.10 10.85 37.73
CA LEU A 817 -38.98 10.48 36.62
C LEU A 817 -39.45 11.71 35.81
N GLU A 818 -39.53 12.90 36.41
CA GLU A 818 -39.88 14.13 35.68
C GLU A 818 -38.79 14.51 34.67
N LYS A 819 -37.54 14.45 35.10
CA LYS A 819 -36.37 14.70 34.26
C LYS A 819 -36.25 13.64 33.16
N LEU A 820 -36.46 12.37 33.48
CA LEU A 820 -36.48 11.26 32.49
C LEU A 820 -37.54 11.51 31.42
N ILE A 821 -38.79 11.82 31.81
CA ILE A 821 -39.89 12.09 30.87
C ILE A 821 -39.56 13.30 29.98
N ALA A 822 -39.06 14.39 30.56
CA ALA A 822 -38.67 15.56 29.79
C ALA A 822 -37.61 15.23 28.72
N LYS A 823 -36.64 14.36 29.05
CA LYS A 823 -35.63 13.88 28.08
C LYS A 823 -36.23 13.01 27.01
N LEU A 824 -37.07 12.03 27.36
CA LEU A 824 -37.76 11.18 26.40
C LEU A 824 -38.63 11.98 25.42
N GLN A 825 -39.39 12.96 25.93
CA GLN A 825 -40.22 13.84 25.09
C GLN A 825 -39.40 14.76 24.18
N GLN A 826 -38.21 15.17 24.62
CA GLN A 826 -37.28 15.92 23.76
C GLN A 826 -36.83 15.13 22.56
N TYR A 827 -36.64 13.81 22.69
CA TYR A 827 -36.29 12.90 21.59
C TYR A 827 -37.48 12.57 20.70
N CYS A 828 -38.63 12.28 21.29
CA CYS A 828 -39.81 11.84 20.54
C CYS A 828 -41.09 12.49 21.05
N TYR A 829 -41.70 13.36 20.26
CA TYR A 829 -42.96 14.02 20.57
C TYR A 829 -44.17 13.06 20.69
N LEU A 830 -44.05 11.83 20.15
CA LEU A 830 -45.10 10.81 20.26
C LEU A 830 -45.15 10.16 21.66
N LEU A 831 -44.20 10.47 22.53
CA LEU A 831 -44.12 10.02 23.91
C LEU A 831 -44.78 11.02 24.90
N ASN A 832 -45.55 11.98 24.40
CA ASN A 832 -46.23 13.01 25.24
C ASN A 832 -47.26 12.42 26.26
N GLY A 833 -47.66 11.16 26.14
CA GLY A 833 -48.57 10.50 27.06
C GLY A 833 -47.93 9.91 28.31
N LEU A 834 -46.60 10.06 28.48
CA LEU A 834 -45.91 9.52 29.67
C LEU A 834 -46.09 10.49 30.86
N THR A 835 -46.51 9.94 32.00
CA THR A 835 -46.63 10.65 33.26
C THR A 835 -45.81 9.92 34.34
N PRO A 836 -45.34 10.60 35.39
CA PRO A 836 -44.59 9.94 36.46
C PRO A 836 -45.38 8.83 37.16
N ASP A 837 -46.69 9.00 37.34
CA ASP A 837 -47.58 8.00 37.97
C ASP A 837 -47.74 6.75 37.10
N LEU A 838 -47.79 6.93 35.74
CA LEU A 838 -47.81 5.83 34.80
C LEU A 838 -46.52 5.03 34.86
N LEU A 839 -45.36 5.69 34.87
CA LEU A 839 -44.06 5.00 34.96
C LEU A 839 -43.90 4.24 36.27
N ARG A 840 -44.33 4.81 37.38
CA ARG A 840 -44.34 4.13 38.70
C ARG A 840 -45.26 2.91 38.71
N SER A 841 -46.40 2.99 38.02
CA SER A 841 -47.35 1.87 37.95
C SER A 841 -46.90 0.73 37.04
N LYS A 842 -45.99 0.97 36.08
CA LYS A 842 -45.53 0.01 35.06
C LYS A 842 -44.13 -0.52 35.32
N GLY A 843 -43.36 0.10 36.23
CA GLY A 843 -42.00 -0.34 36.57
C GLY A 843 -41.74 -0.24 38.07
N SER A 844 -41.83 -1.34 38.80
CA SER A 844 -41.44 -1.48 40.21
C SER A 844 -39.94 -1.81 40.34
N SER A 845 -39.31 -2.32 39.29
CA SER A 845 -37.87 -2.54 39.18
C SER A 845 -37.28 -1.80 37.96
N TYR A 846 -35.97 -1.66 37.96
CA TYR A 846 -35.24 -1.04 36.82
C TYR A 846 -35.51 -1.81 35.51
N GLU A 847 -35.49 -3.17 35.54
CA GLU A 847 -35.70 -4.02 34.36
C GLU A 847 -37.15 -3.90 33.83
N GLU A 848 -38.14 -3.76 34.72
CA GLU A 848 -39.54 -3.59 34.30
C GLU A 848 -39.72 -2.22 33.62
N LEU A 849 -39.12 -1.14 34.17
CA LEU A 849 -39.17 0.19 33.59
C LEU A 849 -38.46 0.19 32.24
N GLN A 850 -37.31 -0.46 32.14
CA GLN A 850 -36.54 -0.60 30.88
C GLN A 850 -37.37 -1.32 29.81
N GLY A 851 -37.98 -2.48 30.17
CA GLY A 851 -38.83 -3.23 29.26
C GLY A 851 -40.02 -2.41 28.76
N TYR A 852 -40.66 -1.64 29.65
CA TYR A 852 -41.76 -0.75 29.29
C TYR A 852 -41.32 0.39 28.36
N LEU A 853 -40.18 1.04 28.61
CA LEU A 853 -39.67 2.10 27.75
C LEU A 853 -39.23 1.62 26.37
N ARG A 854 -38.64 0.42 26.29
CA ARG A 854 -38.31 -0.23 24.99
C ARG A 854 -39.60 -0.48 24.18
N LEU A 855 -40.65 -1.00 24.82
CA LEU A 855 -41.95 -1.19 24.15
C LEU A 855 -42.51 0.13 23.61
N ARG A 856 -42.50 1.17 24.46
CA ARG A 856 -43.01 2.52 24.06
C ARG A 856 -42.18 3.14 22.94
N GLY A 857 -40.84 2.96 22.94
CA GLY A 857 -39.98 3.40 21.86
C GLY A 857 -40.29 2.71 20.54
N ARG A 858 -40.52 1.37 20.58
CA ARG A 858 -40.93 0.60 19.41
C ARG A 858 -42.27 1.09 18.86
N GLU A 859 -43.27 1.23 19.74
CA GLU A 859 -44.62 1.70 19.33
C GLU A 859 -44.54 3.12 18.69
N ALA A 860 -43.80 4.01 19.28
CA ALA A 860 -43.64 5.38 18.78
C ALA A 860 -42.97 5.40 17.38
N TYR A 861 -41.97 4.53 17.15
CA TYR A 861 -41.38 4.36 15.81
C TYR A 861 -42.39 3.82 14.83
N MET A 862 -43.15 2.78 15.16
CA MET A 862 -44.13 2.20 14.27
C MET A 862 -45.24 3.20 13.89
N GLN A 863 -45.71 4.00 14.87
CA GLN A 863 -46.65 5.09 14.61
C GLN A 863 -46.03 6.17 13.65
N LYS A 864 -44.78 6.53 13.89
CA LYS A 864 -44.06 7.47 13.01
C LYS A 864 -43.98 6.96 11.58
N ARG A 865 -43.56 5.70 11.40
CA ARG A 865 -43.48 5.04 10.10
C ARG A 865 -44.83 5.05 9.40
N GLU A 866 -45.91 4.70 10.10
CA GLU A 866 -47.27 4.71 9.56
C GLU A 866 -47.74 6.13 9.10
N ILE A 867 -47.39 7.17 9.87
CA ILE A 867 -47.73 8.56 9.52
C ILE A 867 -46.99 8.96 8.25
N VAL A 868 -45.72 8.64 8.08
CA VAL A 868 -44.92 9.02 6.90
C VAL A 868 -45.35 8.21 5.67
N GLU A 869 -45.53 6.89 5.82
CA GLU A 869 -45.98 6.00 4.73
C GLU A 869 -47.37 6.37 4.16
N LYS A 870 -48.26 6.86 5.02
CA LYS A 870 -49.57 7.40 4.56
C LYS A 870 -49.44 8.63 3.71
N GLN A 871 -48.42 9.45 3.92
CA GLN A 871 -48.16 10.67 3.15
C GLN A 871 -47.42 10.41 1.85
N ALA A 872 -46.39 9.51 1.89
CA ALA A 872 -45.56 9.17 0.73
C ALA A 872 -45.05 7.72 0.89
N PRO A 873 -45.64 6.74 0.20
CA PRO A 873 -45.22 5.34 0.27
C PRO A 873 -43.77 5.15 -0.14
N GLY A 874 -43.02 4.37 0.64
CA GLY A 874 -41.58 4.06 0.41
C GLY A 874 -40.59 5.13 0.87
N LEU A 875 -41.08 6.34 1.18
CA LEU A 875 -40.18 7.44 1.59
C LEU A 875 -39.49 7.17 2.93
N MET A 876 -40.17 6.47 3.83
CA MET A 876 -39.59 6.19 5.15
C MET A 876 -38.37 5.28 5.05
N THR A 877 -38.41 4.25 4.23
CA THR A 877 -37.29 3.33 3.99
C THR A 877 -36.08 4.04 3.38
N GLU A 878 -36.31 4.94 2.42
CA GLU A 878 -35.23 5.76 1.85
C GLU A 878 -34.63 6.73 2.88
N ALA A 879 -35.48 7.36 3.71
CA ALA A 879 -35.04 8.26 4.76
C ALA A 879 -34.24 7.51 5.83
N GLU A 880 -34.69 6.34 6.28
CA GLU A 880 -33.96 5.48 7.22
C GLU A 880 -32.58 5.12 6.70
N LYS A 881 -32.50 4.66 5.45
CA LYS A 881 -31.24 4.30 4.78
C LYS A 881 -30.29 5.50 4.70
N PHE A 882 -30.78 6.66 4.28
CA PHE A 882 -29.99 7.89 4.19
C PHE A 882 -29.50 8.35 5.56
N LEU A 883 -30.35 8.37 6.58
CA LEU A 883 -30.03 8.83 7.92
C LEU A 883 -28.99 7.92 8.60
N ILE A 884 -29.09 6.61 8.44
CA ILE A 884 -28.09 5.66 8.98
C ILE A 884 -26.75 5.89 8.30
N LEU A 885 -26.71 5.88 6.95
CA LEU A 885 -25.45 5.97 6.21
C LEU A 885 -24.76 7.31 6.45
N SER A 886 -25.51 8.43 6.43
CA SER A 886 -24.93 9.77 6.63
C SER A 886 -24.35 9.94 8.05
N ASN A 887 -24.99 9.39 9.08
CA ASN A 887 -24.48 9.46 10.45
C ASN A 887 -23.28 8.52 10.66
N ILE A 888 -23.31 7.29 10.12
CA ILE A 888 -22.17 6.39 10.17
C ILE A 888 -20.95 7.03 9.49
N ASP A 889 -21.11 7.52 8.26
CA ASP A 889 -20.01 8.08 7.48
C ASP A 889 -19.40 9.32 8.13
N ARG A 890 -20.23 10.19 8.72
CA ARG A 890 -19.76 11.39 9.41
C ARG A 890 -19.01 11.07 10.71
N LEU A 891 -19.66 10.30 11.60
CA LEU A 891 -19.12 10.01 12.93
C LEU A 891 -17.92 9.08 12.88
N TRP A 892 -17.86 8.15 11.89
CA TRP A 892 -16.67 7.33 11.67
C TRP A 892 -15.44 8.17 11.28
N LYS A 893 -15.59 9.17 10.43
CA LYS A 893 -14.48 10.10 10.09
C LYS A 893 -14.01 10.89 11.32
N GLU A 894 -14.95 11.41 12.12
CA GLU A 894 -14.64 12.12 13.35
C GLU A 894 -13.90 11.21 14.35
N HIS A 895 -14.32 9.95 14.45
CA HIS A 895 -13.70 8.92 15.31
C HIS A 895 -12.26 8.58 14.87
N LEU A 896 -12.01 8.43 13.57
CA LEU A 896 -10.66 8.21 13.06
C LEU A 896 -9.71 9.35 13.44
N GLN A 897 -10.18 10.60 13.38
CA GLN A 897 -9.40 11.76 13.82
C GLN A 897 -9.17 11.76 15.34
N ALA A 898 -10.21 11.47 16.12
CA ALA A 898 -10.08 11.37 17.57
C ALA A 898 -9.07 10.30 18.01
N LEU A 899 -9.12 9.11 17.39
CA LEU A 899 -8.16 8.05 17.66
C LEU A 899 -6.72 8.42 17.30
N LYS A 900 -6.52 9.21 16.25
CA LYS A 900 -5.18 9.71 15.90
C LYS A 900 -4.62 10.65 16.97
N PHE A 901 -5.45 11.52 17.53
CA PHE A 901 -5.05 12.37 18.66
C PHE A 901 -4.75 11.54 19.91
N VAL A 902 -5.58 10.54 20.22
CA VAL A 902 -5.31 9.61 21.34
C VAL A 902 -3.99 8.89 21.16
N GLN A 903 -3.69 8.39 19.95
CA GLN A 903 -2.44 7.71 19.63
C GLN A 903 -1.21 8.58 19.92
N GLN A 904 -1.28 9.87 19.60
CA GLN A 904 -0.22 10.83 19.90
C GLN A 904 -0.11 11.10 21.41
N ALA A 905 -1.25 11.26 22.08
CA ALA A 905 -1.30 11.59 23.49
C ALA A 905 -0.83 10.44 24.41
N VAL A 906 -1.17 9.20 24.09
CA VAL A 906 -0.75 8.04 24.93
C VAL A 906 0.75 7.80 24.90
N GLY A 907 1.45 8.24 23.84
CA GLY A 907 2.91 8.19 23.78
C GLY A 907 3.59 8.93 24.93
N LEU A 908 3.01 10.05 25.38
CA LEU A 908 3.49 10.84 26.50
C LEU A 908 3.28 10.14 27.86
N ARG A 909 2.31 9.23 27.95
CA ARG A 909 2.03 8.48 29.20
C ARG A 909 3.07 7.39 29.50
N GLY A 910 3.88 7.01 28.50
CA GLY A 910 5.03 6.13 28.71
C GLY A 910 6.01 6.66 29.76
N TYR A 911 6.14 7.98 29.90
CA TYR A 911 6.93 8.60 30.95
C TYR A 911 6.37 8.35 32.37
N ALA A 912 5.07 8.06 32.49
CA ALA A 912 4.42 7.68 33.75
C ALA A 912 4.43 6.14 33.97
N GLN A 913 5.26 5.38 33.26
CA GLN A 913 5.37 3.91 33.34
C GLN A 913 4.08 3.15 32.98
N ARG A 914 3.19 3.77 32.22
CA ARG A 914 2.01 3.09 31.67
C ARG A 914 2.34 2.60 30.26
N ASP A 915 1.82 1.43 29.90
CA ASP A 915 1.98 0.90 28.55
C ASP A 915 1.07 1.70 27.58
N PRO A 916 1.67 2.44 26.61
CA PRO A 916 0.90 3.28 25.69
C PRO A 916 -0.13 2.50 24.87
N LEU A 917 0.17 1.23 24.51
CA LEU A 917 -0.75 0.41 23.73
C LEU A 917 -1.98 -0.01 24.54
N ILE A 918 -1.80 -0.31 25.84
CA ILE A 918 -2.92 -0.66 26.73
C ILE A 918 -3.83 0.55 26.94
N GLU A 919 -3.25 1.73 27.21
CA GLU A 919 -4.00 2.98 27.33
C GLU A 919 -4.76 3.30 26.03
N TYR A 920 -4.13 3.14 24.89
CA TYR A 920 -4.78 3.34 23.58
C TYR A 920 -5.97 2.39 23.37
N LYS A 921 -5.83 1.11 23.75
CA LYS A 921 -6.91 0.12 23.67
C LYS A 921 -8.11 0.53 24.52
N LEU A 922 -7.85 0.96 25.75
CA LEU A 922 -8.90 1.36 26.68
C LEU A 922 -9.64 2.63 26.21
N GLU A 923 -8.90 3.68 25.87
CA GLU A 923 -9.50 4.93 25.41
C GLU A 923 -10.18 4.77 24.05
N GLY A 924 -9.54 4.06 23.12
CA GLY A 924 -10.11 3.78 21.81
C GLY A 924 -11.41 2.95 21.88
N TYR A 925 -11.49 2.02 22.82
CA TYR A 925 -12.73 1.27 23.07
C TYR A 925 -13.85 2.17 23.61
N ASN A 926 -13.57 3.03 24.58
CA ASN A 926 -14.55 3.96 25.14
C ASN A 926 -15.06 4.94 24.08
N LEU A 927 -14.16 5.56 23.31
CA LEU A 927 -14.52 6.44 22.19
C LEU A 927 -15.39 5.73 21.14
N PHE A 928 -15.11 4.45 20.88
CA PHE A 928 -15.91 3.65 19.95
C PHE A 928 -17.33 3.41 20.46
N LEU A 929 -17.48 3.06 21.74
CA LEU A 929 -18.80 2.88 22.36
C LEU A 929 -19.61 4.17 22.32
N ASP A 930 -18.96 5.31 22.66
CA ASP A 930 -19.60 6.63 22.61
C ASP A 930 -20.05 7.00 21.18
N MET A 931 -19.20 6.73 20.18
CA MET A 931 -19.54 6.97 18.77
C MET A 931 -20.74 6.12 18.35
N MET A 932 -20.78 4.82 18.69
CA MET A 932 -21.88 3.93 18.33
C MET A 932 -23.18 4.35 19.02
N ALA A 933 -23.12 4.76 20.27
CA ALA A 933 -24.27 5.34 20.99
C ALA A 933 -24.73 6.65 20.34
N GLN A 934 -23.80 7.49 19.90
CA GLN A 934 -24.12 8.75 19.22
C GLN A 934 -24.76 8.52 17.84
N ILE A 935 -24.29 7.52 17.05
CA ILE A 935 -24.93 7.13 15.80
C ILE A 935 -26.39 6.76 16.05
N ARG A 936 -26.67 5.84 16.99
CA ARG A 936 -28.02 5.41 17.33
C ARG A 936 -28.92 6.59 17.73
N ARG A 937 -28.46 7.41 18.69
CA ARG A 937 -29.20 8.57 19.17
C ARG A 937 -29.51 9.57 18.07
N ASN A 938 -28.52 9.87 17.21
CA ASN A 938 -28.74 10.83 16.13
C ASN A 938 -29.70 10.29 15.07
N VAL A 939 -29.59 9.02 14.71
CA VAL A 939 -30.51 8.37 13.76
C VAL A 939 -31.95 8.39 14.30
N ILE A 940 -32.15 7.94 15.54
CA ILE A 940 -33.47 7.90 16.17
C ILE A 940 -34.07 9.28 16.34
N TYR A 941 -33.26 10.26 16.82
CA TYR A 941 -33.72 11.65 16.93
C TYR A 941 -34.17 12.20 15.57
N SER A 942 -33.35 11.99 14.52
CA SER A 942 -33.67 12.46 13.17
C SER A 942 -34.90 11.79 12.58
N ILE A 943 -35.11 10.50 12.85
CA ILE A 943 -36.29 9.76 12.41
C ILE A 943 -37.56 10.32 13.05
N TYR A 944 -37.54 10.57 14.37
CA TYR A 944 -38.72 11.13 15.04
C TYR A 944 -39.03 12.56 14.59
N GLN A 945 -38.04 13.35 14.27
CA GLN A 945 -38.19 14.73 13.75
C GLN A 945 -38.46 14.80 12.25
N PHE A 946 -38.28 13.71 11.50
CA PHE A 946 -38.45 13.69 10.05
C PHE A 946 -39.88 14.09 9.64
N GLN A 947 -40.01 15.09 8.78
CA GLN A 947 -41.26 15.50 8.21
C GLN A 947 -41.12 15.62 6.68
N PRO A 948 -41.94 14.90 5.89
CA PRO A 948 -41.89 15.01 4.45
C PRO A 948 -42.42 16.37 4.00
N VAL A 949 -41.64 17.08 3.18
CA VAL A 949 -42.04 18.31 2.55
C VAL A 949 -42.45 17.99 1.11
N LEU A 950 -43.73 18.10 0.81
CA LEU A 950 -44.25 17.95 -0.54
C LEU A 950 -43.98 19.26 -1.33
N VAL A 951 -42.95 19.24 -2.15
CA VAL A 951 -42.74 20.31 -3.15
C VAL A 951 -43.69 20.08 -4.29
N LYS A 952 -44.71 20.92 -4.43
CA LYS A 952 -45.57 20.93 -5.63
C LYS A 952 -44.67 21.28 -6.82
N LYS A 953 -44.52 20.35 -7.77
CA LYS A 953 -44.00 20.65 -9.09
C LYS A 953 -45.01 21.57 -9.74
N ASP A 954 -44.66 22.80 -10.02
CA ASP A 954 -45.41 23.67 -10.93
C ASP A 954 -45.37 23.07 -12.35
N GLU A 955 -46.33 22.20 -12.64
CA GLU A 955 -46.74 21.86 -14.00
C GLU A 955 -47.59 23.05 -14.49
N ASP A 956 -47.04 23.78 -15.42
CA ASP A 956 -47.66 24.62 -16.45
C ASP A 956 -46.95 25.95 -16.63
N ARG A 957 -46.00 25.97 -17.49
CA ARG A 957 -45.72 27.10 -18.38
C ARG A 957 -45.31 26.60 -19.76
N ASN A 958 -46.31 26.11 -20.51
CA ASN A 958 -46.27 26.15 -21.95
C ASN A 958 -46.63 27.58 -22.38
N GLY A 959 -45.68 28.38 -22.76
CA GLY A 959 -45.79 29.71 -23.30
C GLY A 959 -44.77 29.92 -24.42
N THR A 960 -45.27 29.99 -25.61
CA THR A 960 -44.67 30.26 -26.90
C THR A 960 -43.56 31.34 -26.89
N PRO A 961 -42.49 31.22 -27.70
CA PRO A 961 -41.38 32.19 -27.71
C PRO A 961 -41.75 33.46 -28.51
N GLY A 962 -41.83 34.60 -27.82
CA GLY A 962 -41.92 35.95 -28.39
C GLY A 962 -40.53 36.57 -28.54
N LYS A 963 -40.33 37.22 -29.65
CA LYS A 963 -39.14 37.94 -30.11
C LYS A 963 -38.63 39.03 -29.15
N PRO A 964 -37.34 39.39 -29.17
CA PRO A 964 -36.75 40.38 -28.28
C PRO A 964 -36.94 41.81 -28.78
N THR A 965 -37.35 42.71 -27.88
CA THR A 965 -37.24 44.17 -28.08
C THR A 965 -36.24 44.76 -27.10
N THR A 966 -35.37 45.56 -27.64
CA THR A 966 -34.32 46.37 -27.01
C THR A 966 -34.90 47.51 -26.16
N ASN A 967 -34.30 47.78 -25.02
CA ASN A 967 -33.88 49.09 -24.47
C ASN A 967 -34.08 49.21 -22.94
N GLY A 968 -33.05 49.74 -22.28
CA GLY A 968 -33.19 50.40 -20.99
C GLY A 968 -32.15 50.10 -19.93
N ARG A 969 -31.12 50.96 -19.85
CA ARG A 969 -30.15 51.08 -18.76
C ARG A 969 -30.80 51.19 -17.39
N SER A 970 -30.31 50.47 -16.39
CA SER A 970 -29.95 51.05 -15.07
C SER A 970 -29.19 50.08 -14.19
N SER A 971 -28.26 50.63 -13.44
CA SER A 971 -27.33 50.13 -12.44
C SER A 971 -27.97 49.36 -11.32
N GLY A 972 -27.30 48.22 -10.91
CA GLY A 972 -27.61 47.50 -9.67
C GLY A 972 -26.74 46.27 -9.49
N LYS A 973 -26.15 46.13 -8.35
CA LYS A 973 -25.18 45.17 -7.78
C LYS A 973 -25.36 43.70 -8.20
N PRO A 974 -24.26 42.91 -8.21
CA PRO A 974 -24.31 41.51 -8.61
C PRO A 974 -24.81 40.61 -7.48
N ASP A 975 -25.78 39.76 -7.80
CA ASP A 975 -26.20 38.61 -7.00
C ASP A 975 -25.40 37.34 -7.40
N PRO A 976 -25.29 36.35 -6.50
CA PRO A 976 -24.37 35.24 -6.64
C PRO A 976 -24.84 34.19 -7.63
N VAL A 977 -23.89 33.63 -8.32
CA VAL A 977 -24.00 32.63 -9.37
C VAL A 977 -24.55 31.31 -8.81
N SER A 978 -25.69 30.89 -9.35
CA SER A 978 -26.24 29.55 -9.19
C SER A 978 -25.46 28.56 -10.10
N VAL A 979 -24.89 27.53 -9.53
CA VAL A 979 -24.26 26.42 -10.26
C VAL A 979 -25.36 25.41 -10.60
N GLU A 980 -25.72 25.33 -11.87
CA GLU A 980 -26.47 24.19 -12.39
C GLU A 980 -25.62 22.94 -12.45
N SER A 981 -26.04 21.88 -11.76
CA SER A 981 -25.49 20.56 -11.89
C SER A 981 -26.09 19.85 -13.10
N SER A 982 -25.35 19.79 -14.18
CA SER A 982 -25.63 18.86 -15.28
C SER A 982 -25.02 17.49 -14.94
N SER A 983 -25.85 16.45 -14.91
CA SER A 983 -25.41 15.03 -14.80
C SER A 983 -24.57 14.67 -16.02
N PRO A 984 -23.47 13.96 -15.87
CA PRO A 984 -22.81 13.26 -16.96
C PRO A 984 -23.27 11.81 -17.01
N ALA A 985 -23.86 11.43 -18.13
CA ALA A 985 -23.80 10.06 -18.61
C ALA A 985 -22.42 9.85 -19.26
N ALA A 986 -21.92 8.63 -19.14
CA ALA A 986 -20.69 8.07 -19.72
C ALA A 986 -19.46 8.07 -18.81
N SER A 987 -19.08 6.87 -18.52
CA SER A 987 -17.86 6.38 -17.83
C SER A 987 -16.59 7.09 -18.24
N PRO A 988 -15.75 7.49 -17.30
CA PRO A 988 -14.33 7.63 -17.55
C PRO A 988 -13.60 6.37 -17.09
N GLN A 989 -12.82 5.82 -17.97
CA GLN A 989 -11.75 4.90 -17.68
C GLN A 989 -10.83 5.56 -16.64
N ALA A 990 -10.75 4.95 -15.47
CA ALA A 990 -9.83 5.36 -14.46
C ALA A 990 -8.48 4.67 -14.73
N SER A 991 -7.50 5.48 -15.09
CA SER A 991 -6.11 5.14 -14.92
C SER A 991 -5.72 5.42 -13.47
N ALA A 992 -5.45 4.42 -12.70
CA ALA A 992 -4.62 4.47 -11.51
C ALA A 992 -3.77 3.22 -11.41
#